data_3658bda20e7b7a82984ced117192b731
#
_entry.id   3658bda20e7b7a82984ced117192b731
#
_cell.length_a   1.000
_cell.length_b   1.000
_cell.length_c   1.000
_cell.angle_alpha   90.00
_cell.angle_beta   90.00
_cell.angle_gamma   90.00
#
_symmetry.space_group_name_H-M   'P 1'
#
loop_
_entity.id
_entity.type
_entity.pdbx_description
1 polymer ?
#
loop_
_entity_poly.entity_id
_entity_poly.type
_entity_poly.pdbx_seq_one_letter_code
_entity_poly.pdbx_strand_id
1 'polypeptide(L)'
;MRVHMKKKRLSAIFMALALCVSLSAATACSASDNGETPGSGIDAPGGNTGDDGNAGGGTVPPDGGKTNKNALNKVANFSTGFTSADGGVAEIVKYNEDNGKFYLVNGKTQTLDIVTLRTLADDKTQLETVFTEETDRISFDSLAADHPDDFADGFAVGDITSVAINKDSDIIAVALQAKDYDGAGAVVLLNYDGSFIKAYPCGVQPDMVTFSGNLILTADEGEPRLGYGEGCVDPKGSVTVIDLSSGIENGNAVVVTFDEFDAERDELTESGVILKKDAAPSADLEPEYIATAGKYAYVSLQEANAIATLDLESKKFTSVLPLGFKDHSVAGNEIDLLDDGKAKIKNQNVYGVYMPDGIDAFEVNGETYLITANEGDAREWGDYSGVKKTKIEGTKAETLDNEKWDGIDADKTYILGGRSFAIFKASDMTLVYESGAMIESAVAASEFKEHFNCSNDNVKLDSRSKKKGPEPESVEVAEIDGKRYAFVGLERTGGVMMFDITDFLKGKAALSAYANSRDYSLPMAGDVAPEGLDFLPAEKSPTGKALLFVANENSGTVAVYALEEETKTYRMYETFIPAPDDGNHGKTGSSTLVIYSVYGSGGNTDGTVSHNFIAIKNISENEIDLTGYTVSYSENGTDLAEKSLSGSIAAGEVYIIRCAAANKTSAVINIADTDDNSADFEAVSFKDEAQGSEKATTYMKKLGLE
;
A
#
# COMPACT_ATOMS: atom_id res chain seq x y z
N MET A 1 -19.57 -29.30 31.53
CA MET A 1 -19.12 -30.15 30.44
C MET A 1 -17.91 -29.44 29.82
N ARG A 2 -16.71 -29.97 30.00
CA ARG A 2 -15.49 -29.29 29.54
C ARG A 2 -15.26 -29.64 28.08
N VAL A 3 -15.28 -28.64 27.19
CA VAL A 3 -14.88 -28.81 25.80
C VAL A 3 -13.40 -28.47 25.71
N HIS A 4 -12.61 -29.41 25.24
CA HIS A 4 -11.17 -29.24 25.00
C HIS A 4 -10.99 -28.63 23.61
N MET A 5 -10.52 -27.38 23.54
CA MET A 5 -9.97 -26.84 22.31
C MET A 5 -8.56 -27.43 22.09
N LYS A 6 -8.39 -28.09 20.96
CA LYS A 6 -7.07 -28.48 20.48
C LYS A 6 -6.40 -27.28 19.83
N LYS A 7 -5.48 -26.65 20.55
CA LYS A 7 -4.54 -25.70 19.94
C LYS A 7 -3.68 -26.46 18.93
N LYS A 8 -3.79 -26.15 17.65
CA LYS A 8 -2.75 -26.45 16.67
C LYS A 8 -1.53 -25.61 17.07
N ARG A 9 -0.44 -26.26 17.44
CA ARG A 9 0.84 -25.60 17.61
C ARG A 9 1.33 -25.23 16.20
N LEU A 10 1.26 -23.95 15.83
CA LEU A 10 2.18 -23.42 14.84
C LEU A 10 3.54 -23.32 15.52
N SER A 11 4.51 -24.01 14.96
CA SER A 11 5.91 -23.84 15.33
C SER A 11 6.35 -22.47 14.83
N ALA A 12 6.51 -21.52 15.74
CA ALA A 12 7.21 -20.29 15.44
C ALA A 12 8.65 -20.66 15.07
N ILE A 13 8.99 -20.54 13.81
CA ILE A 13 10.38 -20.56 13.35
C ILE A 13 10.92 -19.17 13.68
N PHE A 14 11.78 -19.10 14.70
CA PHE A 14 12.59 -17.95 14.98
C PHE A 14 13.46 -17.64 13.76
N MET A 15 13.11 -16.62 13.00
CA MET A 15 14.00 -16.01 12.02
C MET A 15 14.83 -14.96 12.74
N ALA A 16 15.99 -15.38 13.26
CA ALA A 16 17.07 -14.46 13.57
C ALA A 16 17.48 -13.77 12.25
N LEU A 17 17.80 -12.49 12.33
CA LEU A 17 18.27 -11.64 11.24
C LEU A 17 19.30 -12.40 10.38
N ALA A 18 18.85 -13.03 9.31
CA ALA A 18 19.73 -13.67 8.35
C ALA A 18 20.13 -12.62 7.33
N LEU A 19 21.37 -12.21 7.34
CA LEU A 19 21.99 -11.50 6.23
C LEU A 19 22.03 -12.47 5.03
N CYS A 20 20.96 -12.56 4.25
CA CYS A 20 20.96 -13.32 3.02
C CYS A 20 21.75 -12.56 1.97
N VAL A 21 23.05 -12.82 1.90
CA VAL A 21 23.82 -12.58 0.68
C VAL A 21 23.36 -13.64 -0.31
N SER A 22 22.60 -13.24 -1.32
CA SER A 22 22.23 -14.13 -2.41
C SER A 22 23.48 -14.60 -3.15
N LEU A 23 23.95 -15.79 -2.86
CA LEU A 23 24.90 -16.50 -3.72
C LEU A 23 24.10 -17.26 -4.77
N SER A 24 24.10 -16.80 -6.00
CA SER A 24 23.77 -17.62 -7.15
C SER A 24 24.84 -18.71 -7.28
N ALA A 25 24.52 -19.92 -6.83
CA ALA A 25 25.34 -21.09 -7.06
C ALA A 25 25.20 -21.52 -8.54
N ALA A 26 26.19 -21.16 -9.34
CA ALA A 26 26.40 -21.80 -10.63
C ALA A 26 26.95 -23.20 -10.34
N THR A 27 26.12 -24.21 -10.48
CA THR A 27 26.54 -25.61 -10.51
C THR A 27 27.28 -25.86 -11.83
N ALA A 28 28.60 -25.94 -11.74
CA ALA A 28 29.41 -26.46 -12.83
C ALA A 28 29.33 -28.00 -12.82
N CYS A 29 28.67 -28.56 -13.82
CA CYS A 29 28.86 -29.95 -14.17
C CYS A 29 29.89 -30.03 -15.28
N SER A 30 31.00 -30.65 -15.00
CA SER A 30 32.03 -31.01 -15.96
C SER A 30 31.56 -32.20 -16.82
N ALA A 31 31.66 -32.07 -18.13
CA ALA A 31 31.91 -33.21 -19.01
C ALA A 31 32.57 -32.75 -20.33
N SER A 32 33.56 -33.43 -20.63
CA SER A 32 34.56 -33.35 -21.68
C SER A 32 34.06 -33.31 -23.14
N ASP A 33 34.71 -32.45 -23.88
CA ASP A 33 35.54 -32.66 -25.10
C ASP A 33 34.91 -33.16 -26.38
N ASN A 34 35.33 -32.49 -27.45
CA ASN A 34 35.46 -32.78 -28.87
C ASN A 34 34.48 -32.11 -29.86
N GLY A 35 34.95 -31.10 -30.53
CA GLY A 35 35.46 -31.25 -31.91
C GLY A 35 34.63 -30.55 -32.96
N GLU A 36 35.23 -29.54 -33.58
CA GLU A 36 35.10 -29.14 -34.98
C GLU A 36 33.97 -28.22 -35.46
N THR A 37 34.36 -26.97 -35.72
CA THR A 37 33.85 -26.08 -36.79
C THR A 37 34.39 -26.57 -38.16
N PRO A 38 33.93 -26.09 -39.36
CA PRO A 38 33.40 -24.77 -39.73
C PRO A 38 32.38 -24.76 -40.92
N GLY A 39 31.88 -23.56 -41.27
CA GLY A 39 31.56 -23.26 -42.68
C GLY A 39 30.24 -22.53 -42.93
N SER A 40 30.24 -21.26 -43.02
CA SER A 40 30.04 -20.34 -44.16
C SER A 40 28.77 -20.43 -45.03
N GLY A 41 28.16 -19.25 -45.26
CA GLY A 41 27.61 -18.85 -46.55
C GLY A 41 26.13 -18.51 -46.58
N ILE A 42 25.80 -17.19 -46.56
CA ILE A 42 25.41 -16.33 -47.67
C ILE A 42 24.11 -16.75 -48.38
N ASP A 43 23.07 -15.96 -48.38
CA ASP A 43 22.46 -15.01 -49.32
C ASP A 43 20.93 -14.90 -49.13
N ALA A 44 20.47 -13.67 -49.13
CA ALA A 44 19.12 -13.25 -49.52
C ALA A 44 19.05 -13.21 -51.05
N PRO A 45 17.94 -13.05 -51.75
CA PRO A 45 16.98 -11.95 -51.64
C PRO A 45 15.52 -12.18 -52.08
N GLY A 46 14.66 -11.25 -51.71
CA GLY A 46 13.79 -10.56 -52.66
C GLY A 46 12.34 -10.98 -52.86
N GLY A 47 11.44 -10.00 -52.77
CA GLY A 47 10.30 -9.85 -53.67
C GLY A 47 8.90 -9.91 -53.06
N ASN A 48 8.39 -8.85 -52.61
CA ASN A 48 7.38 -7.86 -53.08
C ASN A 48 5.97 -8.37 -53.46
N THR A 49 4.98 -7.58 -53.00
CA THR A 49 3.66 -7.18 -53.49
C THR A 49 2.40 -7.84 -52.95
N GLY A 50 1.48 -6.92 -52.52
CA GLY A 50 0.03 -7.00 -52.60
C GLY A 50 -0.70 -6.84 -51.29
N ASP A 51 -1.06 -5.75 -50.96
CA ASP A 51 -2.20 -4.82 -50.83
C ASP A 51 -3.55 -5.43 -50.37
N ASP A 52 -4.20 -4.62 -49.53
CA ASP A 52 -5.61 -4.50 -49.19
C ASP A 52 -6.17 -5.15 -47.93
N GLY A 53 -6.69 -4.23 -47.02
CA GLY A 53 -7.90 -4.50 -46.25
C GLY A 53 -7.87 -4.19 -44.75
N ASN A 54 -7.86 -2.92 -44.43
CA ASN A 54 -8.48 -2.24 -43.27
C ASN A 54 -9.36 -3.06 -42.33
N ALA A 55 -8.96 -3.11 -41.03
CA ALA A 55 -9.84 -3.04 -39.85
C ALA A 55 -9.02 -2.66 -38.59
N GLY A 56 -9.42 -1.56 -37.96
CA GLY A 56 -8.71 -0.93 -36.86
C GLY A 56 -8.64 -1.79 -35.59
N GLY A 57 -7.46 -2.11 -35.19
CA GLY A 57 -7.08 -2.54 -33.86
C GLY A 57 -6.03 -1.56 -33.37
N GLY A 58 -6.33 -0.84 -32.28
CA GLY A 58 -5.39 0.09 -31.68
C GLY A 58 -4.23 -0.66 -31.04
N THR A 59 -3.18 -0.90 -31.83
CA THR A 59 -1.88 -1.30 -31.27
C THR A 59 -1.23 -0.07 -30.68
N VAL A 60 -0.86 -0.15 -29.42
CA VAL A 60 0.08 0.78 -28.79
C VAL A 60 1.37 0.77 -29.61
N PRO A 61 1.80 1.87 -30.25
CA PRO A 61 3.09 1.90 -30.93
C PRO A 61 4.20 1.91 -29.86
N PRO A 62 5.32 1.24 -30.08
CA PRO A 62 6.53 1.55 -29.32
C PRO A 62 7.01 2.92 -29.78
N ASP A 63 6.65 3.96 -29.06
CA ASP A 63 7.09 5.32 -29.38
C ASP A 63 8.52 5.47 -28.89
N GLY A 64 9.41 5.60 -29.85
CA GLY A 64 10.80 5.95 -29.61
C GLY A 64 10.92 7.37 -29.07
N GLY A 65 11.31 7.51 -27.81
CA GLY A 65 12.03 8.67 -27.36
C GLY A 65 11.22 9.96 -27.19
N LYS A 66 10.20 9.98 -26.36
CA LYS A 66 9.81 11.17 -25.61
C LYS A 66 10.03 10.88 -24.13
N THR A 67 10.97 11.61 -23.52
CA THR A 67 11.14 11.65 -22.09
C THR A 67 9.80 12.00 -21.45
N ASN A 68 9.23 11.09 -20.67
CA ASN A 68 8.12 11.40 -19.77
C ASN A 68 8.62 12.53 -18.86
N LYS A 69 7.93 13.68 -18.87
CA LYS A 69 8.35 14.85 -18.10
C LYS A 69 8.04 14.74 -16.61
N ASN A 70 7.27 13.74 -16.20
CA ASN A 70 6.87 13.55 -14.81
C ASN A 70 7.28 12.15 -14.35
N ALA A 71 8.10 12.09 -13.32
CA ALA A 71 8.44 10.88 -12.58
C ALA A 71 8.04 11.04 -11.12
N LEU A 72 7.68 9.95 -10.48
CA LEU A 72 7.48 9.86 -9.04
C LEU A 72 8.81 9.40 -8.41
N ASN A 73 9.54 10.34 -7.82
CA ASN A 73 10.81 10.05 -7.15
C ASN A 73 10.61 10.00 -5.65
N LYS A 74 10.93 8.87 -5.01
CA LYS A 74 10.90 8.77 -3.54
C LYS A 74 11.92 9.73 -2.95
N VAL A 75 11.47 10.64 -2.10
CA VAL A 75 12.28 11.74 -1.52
C VAL A 75 12.38 11.67 0.00
N ALA A 76 11.49 10.94 0.65
CA ALA A 76 11.53 10.67 2.08
C ALA A 76 10.83 9.36 2.40
N ASN A 77 11.08 8.85 3.58
CA ASN A 77 10.44 7.68 4.15
C ASN A 77 10.21 7.90 5.64
N PHE A 78 9.16 7.26 6.15
CA PHE A 78 8.90 7.07 7.56
C PHE A 78 8.63 5.60 7.81
N SER A 79 8.96 5.10 9.01
CA SER A 79 8.59 3.75 9.43
C SER A 79 8.05 3.78 10.85
N THR A 80 6.94 3.09 11.06
CA THR A 80 6.35 2.87 12.39
C THR A 80 7.24 1.98 13.27
N GLY A 81 8.16 1.22 12.65
CA GLY A 81 8.96 0.19 13.31
C GLY A 81 8.24 -1.16 13.43
N PHE A 82 7.04 -1.30 12.87
CA PHE A 82 6.24 -2.54 12.87
C PHE A 82 5.96 -3.02 11.47
N THR A 83 5.67 -4.31 11.34
CA THR A 83 5.16 -4.94 10.11
C THR A 83 4.07 -5.93 10.47
N SER A 84 3.16 -6.20 9.55
CA SER A 84 2.13 -7.23 9.69
C SER A 84 1.84 -7.88 8.35
N ALA A 85 1.74 -9.21 8.32
CA ALA A 85 1.32 -9.92 7.11
C ALA A 85 -0.19 -9.82 6.86
N ASP A 86 -0.92 -9.48 7.91
CA ASP A 86 -2.37 -9.34 7.89
C ASP A 86 -2.82 -7.87 7.67
N GLY A 87 -1.87 -6.96 7.41
CA GLY A 87 -2.15 -5.53 7.22
C GLY A 87 -2.24 -4.72 8.53
N GLY A 88 -2.84 -3.54 8.45
CA GLY A 88 -3.26 -2.74 9.60
C GLY A 88 -2.13 -2.00 10.33
N VAL A 89 -0.96 -1.78 9.73
CA VAL A 89 0.15 -1.10 10.43
C VAL A 89 0.27 0.37 10.03
N ALA A 90 0.19 0.69 8.77
CA ALA A 90 0.21 2.06 8.27
C ALA A 90 -0.87 2.17 7.18
N GLU A 91 -2.11 2.39 7.61
CA GLU A 91 -3.27 2.37 6.73
C GLU A 91 -3.49 3.71 6.06
N ILE A 92 -3.97 4.70 6.79
CA ILE A 92 -4.34 6.01 6.24
C ILE A 92 -3.37 7.09 6.71
N VAL A 93 -2.83 7.87 5.77
CA VAL A 93 -1.98 9.04 6.03
C VAL A 93 -2.67 10.31 5.52
N LYS A 94 -2.64 11.38 6.31
CA LYS A 94 -3.08 12.72 5.91
C LYS A 94 -2.08 13.79 6.31
N TYR A 95 -1.67 14.60 5.35
CA TYR A 95 -0.74 15.71 5.57
C TYR A 95 -1.45 17.03 5.83
N ASN A 96 -0.95 17.76 6.80
CA ASN A 96 -1.44 19.10 7.15
C ASN A 96 -0.39 20.16 6.82
N GLU A 97 -0.64 20.95 5.77
CA GLU A 97 0.23 22.04 5.36
C GLU A 97 0.32 23.17 6.40
N ASP A 98 -0.69 23.35 7.26
CA ASP A 98 -0.72 24.44 8.23
C ASP A 98 0.34 24.28 9.32
N ASN A 99 0.68 23.03 9.67
CA ASN A 99 1.66 22.74 10.72
C ASN A 99 2.86 21.90 10.24
N GLY A 100 2.86 21.45 8.97
CA GLY A 100 3.94 20.66 8.39
C GLY A 100 4.05 19.24 8.94
N LYS A 101 2.94 18.69 9.44
CA LYS A 101 2.88 17.32 9.98
C LYS A 101 2.00 16.44 9.12
N PHE A 102 2.26 15.15 9.13
CA PHE A 102 1.29 14.16 8.71
C PHE A 102 0.84 13.30 9.89
N TYR A 103 -0.36 12.79 9.76
CA TYR A 103 -1.05 11.95 10.73
C TYR A 103 -1.23 10.58 10.10
N LEU A 104 -0.77 9.55 10.80
CA LEU A 104 -0.78 8.18 10.31
C LEU A 104 -1.56 7.29 11.27
N VAL A 105 -2.53 6.58 10.74
CA VAL A 105 -3.21 5.50 11.46
C VAL A 105 -2.28 4.30 11.59
N ASN A 106 -2.11 3.82 12.82
CA ASN A 106 -1.34 2.63 13.13
C ASN A 106 -2.22 1.67 13.92
N GLY A 107 -2.98 0.83 13.21
CA GLY A 107 -3.88 -0.16 13.79
C GLY A 107 -3.14 -1.19 14.65
N LYS A 108 -1.90 -1.55 14.28
CA LYS A 108 -1.08 -2.49 15.06
C LYS A 108 -0.82 -2.06 16.50
N THR A 109 -0.64 -0.77 16.73
CA THR A 109 -0.40 -0.20 18.07
C THR A 109 -1.60 0.52 18.63
N GLN A 110 -2.67 0.64 17.86
CA GLN A 110 -3.89 1.42 18.17
C GLN A 110 -3.54 2.87 18.53
N THR A 111 -2.71 3.49 17.67
CA THR A 111 -2.23 4.87 17.84
C THR A 111 -2.40 5.70 16.57
N LEU A 112 -2.57 7.00 16.77
CA LEU A 112 -2.35 7.99 15.75
C LEU A 112 -0.90 8.48 15.88
N ASP A 113 -0.07 8.23 14.89
CA ASP A 113 1.31 8.69 14.84
C ASP A 113 1.32 10.10 14.21
N ILE A 114 1.86 11.09 14.93
CA ILE A 114 1.97 12.49 14.49
C ILE A 114 3.42 12.77 14.12
N VAL A 115 3.69 12.95 12.85
CA VAL A 115 5.05 13.01 12.28
C VAL A 115 5.32 14.39 11.68
N THR A 116 6.39 15.04 12.10
CA THR A 116 6.79 16.33 11.52
C THR A 116 7.63 16.10 10.25
N LEU A 117 7.15 16.61 9.12
CA LEU A 117 7.90 16.60 7.87
C LEU A 117 8.89 17.76 7.85
N ARG A 118 10.16 17.49 7.65
CA ARG A 118 11.23 18.49 7.69
C ARG A 118 12.03 18.49 6.39
N THR A 119 12.51 19.68 6.02
CA THR A 119 13.51 19.81 4.96
C THR A 119 14.91 19.77 5.55
N LEU A 120 15.88 19.30 4.76
CA LEU A 120 17.28 19.34 5.16
C LEU A 120 17.74 20.80 5.44
N ALA A 121 18.55 20.97 6.46
CA ALA A 121 18.98 22.30 6.91
C ALA A 121 19.79 23.08 5.85
N ASP A 122 20.55 22.38 5.02
CA ASP A 122 21.42 22.90 3.99
C ASP A 122 20.83 22.83 2.57
N ASP A 123 19.76 22.03 2.37
CA ASP A 123 19.02 21.97 1.10
C ASP A 123 17.51 21.83 1.35
N LYS A 124 16.80 22.95 1.36
CA LYS A 124 15.36 23.00 1.58
C LYS A 124 14.51 22.37 0.47
N THR A 125 15.13 21.94 -0.63
CA THR A 125 14.42 21.18 -1.69
C THR A 125 14.39 19.68 -1.40
N GLN A 126 15.03 19.22 -0.34
CA GLN A 126 15.10 17.83 0.11
C GLN A 126 14.40 17.68 1.45
N LEU A 127 13.79 16.51 1.66
CA LEU A 127 13.17 16.14 2.92
C LEU A 127 14.12 15.29 3.76
N GLU A 128 13.99 15.41 5.07
CA GLU A 128 14.64 14.50 6.00
C GLU A 128 13.85 13.18 6.08
N THR A 129 14.57 12.07 6.22
CA THR A 129 13.94 10.80 6.65
C THR A 129 13.62 10.92 8.14
N VAL A 130 12.38 10.59 8.52
CA VAL A 130 11.93 10.65 9.91
C VAL A 130 11.95 9.25 10.52
N PHE A 131 12.40 9.15 11.76
CA PHE A 131 12.46 7.91 12.52
C PHE A 131 11.35 7.84 13.56
N THR A 132 10.96 6.64 13.95
CA THR A 132 9.91 6.35 14.92
C THR A 132 10.07 7.10 16.25
N GLU A 133 11.29 7.31 16.70
CA GLU A 133 11.60 8.00 17.96
C GLU A 133 11.34 9.51 17.91
N GLU A 134 11.13 10.06 16.73
CA GLU A 134 10.84 11.48 16.51
C GLU A 134 9.34 11.77 16.38
N THR A 135 8.49 10.78 16.69
CA THR A 135 7.04 10.90 16.51
C THR A 135 6.31 11.03 17.86
N ASP A 136 5.28 11.87 17.86
CA ASP A 136 4.29 11.87 18.94
C ASP A 136 3.25 10.76 18.62
N ARG A 137 2.87 9.98 19.63
CA ARG A 137 1.88 8.90 19.51
C ARG A 137 0.73 9.09 20.44
N ILE A 138 -0.49 9.09 19.90
CA ILE A 138 -1.72 9.19 20.67
C ILE A 138 -2.33 7.79 20.79
N SER A 139 -2.37 7.22 21.98
CA SER A 139 -2.99 5.93 22.26
C SER A 139 -4.48 6.11 22.53
N PHE A 140 -5.32 5.46 21.73
CA PHE A 140 -6.76 5.55 21.89
C PHE A 140 -7.30 4.72 23.06
N ASP A 141 -6.63 3.63 23.43
CA ASP A 141 -6.93 2.92 24.69
C ASP A 141 -6.79 3.83 25.92
N SER A 142 -5.68 4.59 25.98
CA SER A 142 -5.45 5.54 27.05
C SER A 142 -6.46 6.69 27.04
N LEU A 143 -6.74 7.21 25.84
CA LEU A 143 -7.67 8.31 25.64
C LEU A 143 -9.10 7.93 26.04
N ALA A 144 -9.59 6.75 25.64
CA ALA A 144 -10.89 6.25 26.04
C ALA A 144 -10.98 6.00 27.55
N ALA A 145 -9.90 5.54 28.17
CA ALA A 145 -9.84 5.37 29.63
C ALA A 145 -9.85 6.70 30.41
N ASP A 146 -9.26 7.75 29.84
CA ASP A 146 -9.19 9.09 30.46
C ASP A 146 -10.49 9.89 30.27
N HIS A 147 -11.29 9.58 29.22
CA HIS A 147 -12.53 10.28 28.87
C HIS A 147 -13.75 9.35 28.76
N PRO A 148 -14.05 8.50 29.78
CA PRO A 148 -15.05 7.45 29.66
C PRO A 148 -16.48 7.97 29.43
N ASP A 149 -16.77 9.21 29.83
CA ASP A 149 -18.09 9.84 29.68
C ASP A 149 -18.38 10.29 28.23
N ASP A 150 -17.36 10.30 27.37
CA ASP A 150 -17.48 10.68 25.94
C ASP A 150 -17.70 9.49 25.03
N PHE A 151 -17.53 8.27 25.52
CA PHE A 151 -17.76 7.02 24.78
C PHE A 151 -19.03 6.32 25.26
N ALA A 152 -19.51 5.38 24.46
CA ALA A 152 -20.65 4.53 24.84
C ALA A 152 -20.29 3.68 26.08
N ASP A 153 -21.30 3.37 26.89
CA ASP A 153 -21.12 2.52 28.08
C ASP A 153 -20.46 1.17 27.71
N GLY A 154 -19.28 0.93 28.27
CA GLY A 154 -18.53 -0.31 28.03
C GLY A 154 -17.74 -0.33 26.71
N PHE A 155 -17.64 0.78 26.00
CA PHE A 155 -16.81 0.87 24.79
C PHE A 155 -15.36 0.49 25.12
N ALA A 156 -14.79 -0.32 24.27
CA ALA A 156 -13.36 -0.61 24.26
C ALA A 156 -12.88 -0.50 22.80
N VAL A 157 -11.68 0.04 22.61
CA VAL A 157 -11.10 0.20 21.28
C VAL A 157 -10.83 -1.18 20.66
N GLY A 158 -11.32 -1.39 19.47
CA GLY A 158 -11.08 -2.59 18.65
C GLY A 158 -9.97 -2.34 17.65
N ASP A 159 -10.22 -1.47 16.70
CA ASP A 159 -9.23 -1.06 15.70
C ASP A 159 -9.33 0.44 15.42
N ILE A 160 -8.33 0.97 14.76
CA ILE A 160 -8.25 2.35 14.27
C ILE A 160 -8.06 2.26 12.77
N THR A 161 -8.99 2.76 12.00
CA THR A 161 -9.04 2.51 10.57
C THR A 161 -8.74 3.75 9.73
N SER A 162 -9.16 4.93 10.15
CA SER A 162 -9.09 6.10 9.28
C SER A 162 -8.84 7.40 10.01
N VAL A 163 -8.24 8.38 9.31
CA VAL A 163 -8.01 9.74 9.80
C VAL A 163 -8.35 10.77 8.72
N ALA A 164 -9.01 11.85 9.11
CA ALA A 164 -9.29 13.00 8.25
C ALA A 164 -8.94 14.32 8.96
N ILE A 165 -8.67 15.35 8.17
CA ILE A 165 -8.31 16.70 8.66
C ILE A 165 -9.33 17.70 8.16
N ASN A 166 -9.86 18.53 9.06
CA ASN A 166 -10.63 19.71 8.71
C ASN A 166 -9.83 20.97 9.02
N LYS A 167 -9.33 21.62 7.97
CA LYS A 167 -8.51 22.83 8.07
C LYS A 167 -9.30 24.08 8.43
N ASP A 168 -10.59 24.12 8.12
CA ASP A 168 -11.45 25.25 8.47
C ASP A 168 -11.73 25.34 9.96
N SER A 169 -11.64 24.23 10.66
CA SER A 169 -11.91 24.08 12.10
C SER A 169 -10.69 23.69 12.94
N ASP A 170 -9.53 23.51 12.32
CA ASP A 170 -8.27 23.09 12.92
C ASP A 170 -8.38 21.77 13.74
N ILE A 171 -9.14 20.80 13.22
CA ILE A 171 -9.38 19.53 13.90
C ILE A 171 -9.02 18.31 13.05
N ILE A 172 -8.78 17.21 13.75
CA ILE A 172 -8.58 15.87 13.20
C ILE A 172 -9.77 15.02 13.66
N ALA A 173 -10.30 14.19 12.76
CA ALA A 173 -11.25 13.13 13.07
C ALA A 173 -10.58 11.77 12.86
N VAL A 174 -10.76 10.84 13.80
CA VAL A 174 -10.23 9.49 13.74
C VAL A 174 -11.36 8.50 13.95
N ALA A 175 -11.50 7.50 13.05
CA ALA A 175 -12.46 6.42 13.16
C ALA A 175 -11.92 5.30 14.04
N LEU A 176 -12.75 4.83 14.98
CA LEU A 176 -12.44 3.74 15.89
C LEU A 176 -13.53 2.69 15.82
N GLN A 177 -13.17 1.46 15.53
CA GLN A 177 -14.03 0.30 15.66
C GLN A 177 -14.16 -0.12 17.14
N ALA A 178 -15.30 -0.63 17.52
CA ALA A 178 -15.46 -1.25 18.84
C ALA A 178 -14.77 -2.63 18.86
N LYS A 179 -14.26 -3.03 20.04
CA LYS A 179 -13.67 -4.35 20.24
C LYS A 179 -14.67 -5.48 20.05
N ASP A 180 -15.93 -5.26 20.47
CA ASP A 180 -17.02 -6.15 20.13
C ASP A 180 -17.46 -5.80 18.69
N TYR A 181 -17.27 -6.72 17.75
CA TYR A 181 -17.42 -6.48 16.32
C TYR A 181 -18.83 -6.01 15.90
N ASP A 182 -19.86 -6.28 16.69
CA ASP A 182 -21.25 -5.83 16.51
C ASP A 182 -21.59 -4.59 17.36
N GLY A 183 -20.59 -4.02 18.01
CA GLY A 183 -20.74 -2.80 18.80
C GLY A 183 -20.61 -1.53 17.96
N ALA A 184 -21.30 -0.47 18.39
CA ALA A 184 -21.14 0.84 17.78
C ALA A 184 -19.70 1.36 17.92
N GLY A 185 -19.16 1.90 16.83
CA GLY A 185 -17.86 2.55 16.79
C GLY A 185 -17.89 3.98 17.37
N ALA A 186 -16.78 4.69 17.22
CA ALA A 186 -16.66 6.08 17.63
C ALA A 186 -15.80 6.89 16.64
N VAL A 187 -16.15 8.18 16.52
CA VAL A 187 -15.28 9.18 15.87
C VAL A 187 -14.69 10.06 16.96
N VAL A 188 -13.37 10.08 17.07
CA VAL A 188 -12.64 10.91 18.02
C VAL A 188 -12.15 12.18 17.35
N LEU A 189 -12.46 13.33 17.93
CA LEU A 189 -11.97 14.63 17.49
C LEU A 189 -10.78 15.07 18.34
N LEU A 190 -9.71 15.46 17.67
CA LEU A 190 -8.47 15.93 18.27
C LEU A 190 -8.09 17.29 17.69
N ASN A 191 -7.38 18.09 18.51
CA ASN A 191 -6.61 19.22 18.01
C ASN A 191 -5.39 18.71 17.19
N TYR A 192 -4.74 19.60 16.44
CA TYR A 192 -3.55 19.29 15.64
C TYR A 192 -2.33 18.79 16.46
N ASP A 193 -2.30 19.01 17.76
CA ASP A 193 -1.27 18.48 18.66
C ASP A 193 -1.62 17.11 19.25
N GLY A 194 -2.78 16.54 18.88
CA GLY A 194 -3.27 15.27 19.38
C GLY A 194 -4.07 15.36 20.68
N SER A 195 -4.28 16.57 21.24
CA SER A 195 -5.10 16.72 22.43
C SER A 195 -6.58 16.49 22.14
N PHE A 196 -7.25 15.75 23.04
CA PHE A 196 -8.65 15.35 22.91
C PHE A 196 -9.60 16.54 22.94
N ILE A 197 -10.63 16.51 22.12
CA ILE A 197 -11.74 17.45 22.11
C ILE A 197 -13.04 16.72 22.50
N LYS A 198 -13.44 15.69 21.73
CA LYS A 198 -14.72 15.01 21.88
C LYS A 198 -14.73 13.66 21.16
N ALA A 199 -15.53 12.70 21.64
CA ALA A 199 -15.89 11.52 20.87
C ALA A 199 -17.40 11.52 20.54
N TYR A 200 -17.73 11.03 19.36
CA TYR A 200 -19.11 10.84 18.89
C TYR A 200 -19.34 9.37 18.54
N PRO A 201 -20.45 8.76 18.93
CA PRO A 201 -20.78 7.43 18.48
C PRO A 201 -21.05 7.41 16.97
N CYS A 202 -20.70 6.34 16.31
CA CYS A 202 -21.02 6.07 14.90
C CYS A 202 -21.61 4.67 14.74
N GLY A 203 -21.81 4.22 13.50
CA GLY A 203 -22.28 2.87 13.19
C GLY A 203 -21.31 1.78 13.59
N VAL A 204 -21.57 0.57 13.14
CA VAL A 204 -20.75 -0.61 13.47
C VAL A 204 -19.60 -0.72 12.50
N GLN A 205 -18.38 -0.89 13.01
CA GLN A 205 -17.16 -1.05 12.23
C GLN A 205 -16.95 0.12 11.25
N PRO A 206 -16.75 1.38 11.73
CA PRO A 206 -16.37 2.46 10.83
C PRO A 206 -15.01 2.15 10.22
N ASP A 207 -14.94 2.08 8.90
CA ASP A 207 -13.71 1.85 8.17
C ASP A 207 -13.07 3.16 7.71
N MET A 208 -13.85 4.06 7.16
CA MET A 208 -13.37 5.32 6.62
C MET A 208 -14.03 6.52 7.31
N VAL A 209 -13.28 7.62 7.52
CA VAL A 209 -13.80 8.90 7.97
C VAL A 209 -13.38 10.02 7.01
N THR A 210 -14.31 10.95 6.72
CA THR A 210 -14.04 12.12 5.89
C THR A 210 -14.85 13.34 6.33
N PHE A 211 -14.48 14.51 5.81
CA PHE A 211 -15.21 15.77 6.02
C PHE A 211 -15.91 16.25 4.75
N SER A 212 -17.10 16.80 4.94
CA SER A 212 -17.79 17.63 3.96
C SER A 212 -18.22 18.95 4.61
N GLY A 213 -17.40 19.98 4.53
CA GLY A 213 -17.59 21.23 5.29
C GLY A 213 -17.63 20.98 6.80
N ASN A 214 -18.76 21.29 7.43
CA ASN A 214 -18.98 21.05 8.86
C ASN A 214 -19.54 19.67 9.19
N LEU A 215 -19.65 18.78 8.22
CA LEU A 215 -20.10 17.40 8.42
C LEU A 215 -18.90 16.47 8.48
N ILE A 216 -18.94 15.53 9.42
CA ILE A 216 -18.09 14.37 9.41
C ILE A 216 -18.93 13.18 8.92
N LEU A 217 -18.35 12.36 8.07
CA LEU A 217 -18.98 11.17 7.52
C LEU A 217 -18.11 9.97 7.86
N THR A 218 -18.72 8.86 8.31
CA THR A 218 -18.05 7.56 8.37
C THR A 218 -18.75 6.56 7.47
N ALA A 219 -17.98 5.74 6.78
CA ALA A 219 -18.46 4.50 6.20
C ALA A 219 -18.39 3.44 7.31
N ASP A 220 -19.53 2.87 7.66
CA ASP A 220 -19.67 1.90 8.73
C ASP A 220 -20.04 0.57 8.10
N GLU A 221 -19.07 -0.34 7.91
CA GLU A 221 -19.20 -1.58 7.14
C GLU A 221 -20.29 -2.51 7.68
N GLY A 222 -20.20 -2.84 8.96
CA GLY A 222 -21.15 -3.75 9.59
C GLY A 222 -20.97 -5.21 9.18
N GLU A 223 -19.74 -5.68 9.04
CA GLU A 223 -19.42 -7.03 8.59
C GLU A 223 -19.80 -8.12 9.61
N PRO A 224 -20.25 -9.28 9.14
CA PRO A 224 -20.59 -10.43 10.00
C PRO A 224 -19.34 -11.25 10.37
N ARG A 225 -18.37 -10.67 11.04
CA ARG A 225 -17.02 -11.24 11.31
C ARG A 225 -17.01 -12.64 11.93
N LEU A 226 -18.08 -13.06 12.59
CA LEU A 226 -18.25 -14.42 13.09
C LEU A 226 -18.99 -15.34 12.11
N GLY A 227 -19.40 -14.83 10.95
CA GLY A 227 -20.17 -15.54 9.93
C GLY A 227 -21.67 -15.44 10.14
N TYR A 228 -22.41 -16.21 9.34
CA TYR A 228 -23.88 -16.18 9.25
C TYR A 228 -24.55 -17.34 10.02
N GLY A 229 -23.83 -17.99 10.94
CA GLY A 229 -24.33 -19.14 11.70
C GLY A 229 -25.32 -18.79 12.81
N GLU A 230 -25.90 -19.80 13.44
CA GLU A 230 -26.80 -19.60 14.59
C GLU A 230 -26.06 -18.92 15.75
N GLY A 231 -26.58 -17.75 16.19
CA GLY A 231 -25.99 -16.95 17.26
C GLY A 231 -24.90 -15.96 16.80
N CYS A 232 -24.60 -15.89 15.51
CA CYS A 232 -23.81 -14.79 14.92
C CYS A 232 -24.71 -13.59 14.67
N VAL A 233 -24.14 -12.40 14.76
CA VAL A 233 -24.81 -11.14 14.39
C VAL A 233 -24.28 -10.74 13.00
N ASP A 234 -25.20 -10.34 12.14
CA ASP A 234 -24.94 -9.70 10.86
C ASP A 234 -25.34 -8.23 11.03
N PRO A 235 -24.42 -7.32 11.37
CA PRO A 235 -24.76 -5.93 11.63
C PRO A 235 -25.23 -5.25 10.34
N LYS A 236 -25.81 -4.06 10.47
CA LYS A 236 -26.22 -3.27 9.30
C LYS A 236 -25.09 -2.33 8.91
N GLY A 237 -24.81 -2.29 7.62
CA GLY A 237 -24.02 -1.21 7.05
C GLY A 237 -24.72 0.14 7.16
N SER A 238 -23.96 1.19 7.34
CA SER A 238 -24.48 2.56 7.51
C SER A 238 -23.47 3.63 7.11
N VAL A 239 -23.96 4.87 6.99
CA VAL A 239 -23.13 6.05 6.99
C VAL A 239 -23.52 6.91 8.19
N THR A 240 -22.58 7.19 9.06
CA THR A 240 -22.84 8.16 10.14
C THR A 240 -22.54 9.58 9.67
N VAL A 241 -23.46 10.51 9.91
CA VAL A 241 -23.32 11.94 9.62
C VAL A 241 -23.28 12.69 10.94
N ILE A 242 -22.13 13.28 11.30
CA ILE A 242 -21.97 14.11 12.49
C ILE A 242 -21.94 15.58 12.05
N ASP A 243 -22.94 16.34 12.45
CA ASP A 243 -23.13 17.75 12.07
C ASP A 243 -22.54 18.67 13.16
N LEU A 244 -21.43 19.33 12.86
CA LEU A 244 -20.71 20.23 13.74
C LEU A 244 -21.17 21.71 13.64
N SER A 245 -22.24 22.01 12.89
CA SER A 245 -22.71 23.40 12.68
C SER A 245 -23.09 24.11 13.98
N SER A 246 -23.38 23.37 15.05
CA SER A 246 -23.68 23.91 16.39
C SER A 246 -22.45 24.07 17.29
N GLY A 247 -21.27 23.83 16.75
CA GLY A 247 -19.97 23.81 17.45
C GLY A 247 -19.45 22.39 17.65
N ILE A 248 -18.11 22.27 17.72
CA ILE A 248 -17.40 20.99 17.75
C ILE A 248 -17.82 20.10 18.92
N GLU A 249 -18.09 20.69 20.08
CA GLU A 249 -18.52 19.95 21.29
C GLU A 249 -20.02 19.63 21.31
N ASN A 250 -20.79 20.21 20.37
CA ASN A 250 -22.25 20.12 20.32
C ASN A 250 -22.74 19.48 19.01
N GLY A 251 -21.91 18.64 18.41
CA GLY A 251 -22.24 17.93 17.19
C GLY A 251 -23.44 16.99 17.38
N ASN A 252 -24.14 16.74 16.29
CA ASN A 252 -25.25 15.80 16.24
C ASN A 252 -24.97 14.66 15.31
N ALA A 253 -24.77 13.45 15.84
CA ALA A 253 -24.55 12.24 15.08
C ALA A 253 -25.88 11.59 14.67
N VAL A 254 -25.98 11.20 13.40
CA VAL A 254 -27.11 10.47 12.83
C VAL A 254 -26.57 9.29 12.02
N VAL A 255 -26.91 8.07 12.42
CA VAL A 255 -26.60 6.86 11.68
C VAL A 255 -27.66 6.69 10.59
N VAL A 256 -27.25 6.66 9.34
CA VAL A 256 -28.14 6.50 8.17
C VAL A 256 -27.94 5.09 7.62
N THR A 257 -28.93 4.24 7.78
CA THR A 257 -28.92 2.84 7.34
C THR A 257 -29.58 2.65 5.99
N PHE A 258 -29.45 1.46 5.40
CA PHE A 258 -30.08 1.08 4.13
C PHE A 258 -31.48 0.45 4.30
N ASP A 259 -32.13 0.59 5.43
CA ASP A 259 -33.45 -0.02 5.73
C ASP A 259 -34.55 0.31 4.69
N GLU A 260 -34.48 1.50 4.08
CA GLU A 260 -35.47 1.90 3.06
C GLU A 260 -35.37 1.03 1.81
N PHE A 261 -34.22 0.40 1.53
CA PHE A 261 -33.98 -0.47 0.37
C PHE A 261 -34.37 -1.94 0.59
N ASP A 262 -34.73 -2.37 1.81
CA ASP A 262 -35.16 -3.76 2.05
C ASP A 262 -36.39 -4.12 1.23
N ALA A 263 -37.27 -3.16 0.99
CA ALA A 263 -38.47 -3.33 0.15
C ALA A 263 -38.17 -3.29 -1.36
N GLU A 264 -36.98 -2.80 -1.75
CA GLU A 264 -36.53 -2.63 -3.14
C GLU A 264 -35.53 -3.70 -3.56
N ARG A 265 -35.35 -4.76 -2.78
CA ARG A 265 -34.35 -5.82 -3.01
C ARG A 265 -34.40 -6.40 -4.41
N ASP A 266 -35.63 -6.71 -4.90
CA ASP A 266 -35.82 -7.30 -6.22
C ASP A 266 -35.39 -6.31 -7.32
N GLU A 267 -35.76 -5.02 -7.19
CA GLU A 267 -35.35 -3.95 -8.12
C GLU A 267 -33.85 -3.75 -8.13
N LEU A 268 -33.21 -3.79 -6.96
CA LEU A 268 -31.74 -3.68 -6.85
C LEU A 268 -31.04 -4.83 -7.58
N THR A 269 -31.44 -6.07 -7.32
CA THR A 269 -30.83 -7.23 -7.96
C THR A 269 -31.14 -7.33 -9.44
N GLU A 270 -32.38 -6.96 -9.88
CA GLU A 270 -32.71 -6.87 -11.31
C GLU A 270 -31.89 -5.80 -12.04
N SER A 271 -31.48 -4.72 -11.36
CA SER A 271 -30.59 -3.69 -11.91
C SER A 271 -29.12 -4.16 -12.04
N GLY A 272 -28.69 -5.16 -11.26
CA GLY A 272 -27.33 -5.69 -11.23
C GLY A 272 -26.52 -5.38 -9.96
N VAL A 273 -27.17 -4.86 -8.91
CA VAL A 273 -26.57 -4.81 -7.56
C VAL A 273 -26.44 -6.24 -7.06
N ILE A 274 -25.26 -6.60 -6.59
CA ILE A 274 -24.97 -7.97 -6.13
C ILE A 274 -25.32 -8.08 -4.65
N LEU A 275 -26.22 -8.97 -4.33
CA LEU A 275 -26.60 -9.25 -2.93
C LEU A 275 -26.44 -10.74 -2.64
N LYS A 276 -26.02 -11.03 -1.42
CA LYS A 276 -26.03 -12.41 -0.90
C LYS A 276 -27.48 -12.95 -0.93
N LYS A 277 -27.63 -14.17 -1.36
CA LYS A 277 -28.96 -14.80 -1.51
C LYS A 277 -29.70 -14.78 -0.20
N ASP A 278 -30.95 -14.34 -0.26
CA ASP A 278 -31.87 -14.23 0.88
C ASP A 278 -31.45 -13.18 1.95
N ALA A 279 -30.41 -12.39 1.75
CA ALA A 279 -30.08 -11.29 2.65
C ALA A 279 -30.93 -10.04 2.40
N ALA A 280 -31.20 -9.29 3.45
CA ALA A 280 -31.81 -7.96 3.34
C ALA A 280 -30.74 -6.94 2.89
N PRO A 281 -31.05 -6.01 1.97
CA PRO A 281 -30.11 -4.96 1.59
C PRO A 281 -29.49 -4.23 2.77
N SER A 282 -30.26 -3.93 3.82
CA SER A 282 -29.76 -3.20 4.99
C SER A 282 -28.67 -3.93 5.79
N ALA A 283 -28.54 -5.26 5.63
CA ALA A 283 -27.52 -6.08 6.28
C ALA A 283 -26.42 -6.54 5.31
N ASP A 284 -26.61 -6.34 4.00
CA ASP A 284 -25.70 -6.86 2.97
C ASP A 284 -25.03 -5.74 2.12
N LEU A 285 -25.43 -4.49 2.35
CA LEU A 285 -24.77 -3.33 1.78
C LEU A 285 -23.75 -2.81 2.80
N GLU A 286 -22.49 -3.08 2.56
CA GLU A 286 -21.35 -2.78 3.43
C GLU A 286 -20.59 -1.59 2.85
N PRO A 287 -20.65 -0.39 3.49
CA PRO A 287 -19.91 0.83 3.06
C PRO A 287 -18.42 0.74 3.34
N GLU A 288 -17.58 1.05 2.33
CA GLU A 288 -16.12 1.09 2.43
C GLU A 288 -15.60 2.54 2.46
N TYR A 289 -15.59 3.20 1.30
CA TYR A 289 -15.06 4.54 1.15
C TYR A 289 -16.12 5.56 0.73
N ILE A 290 -15.87 6.84 1.07
CA ILE A 290 -16.76 7.96 0.77
C ILE A 290 -16.02 9.05 0.03
N ALA A 291 -16.53 9.42 -1.15
CA ALA A 291 -16.14 10.66 -1.86
C ALA A 291 -17.27 11.68 -1.77
N THR A 292 -16.96 12.95 -1.63
CA THR A 292 -17.98 14.01 -1.51
C THR A 292 -17.89 15.02 -2.64
N ALA A 293 -19.05 15.44 -3.18
CA ALA A 293 -19.12 16.53 -4.14
C ALA A 293 -20.43 17.33 -3.94
N GLY A 294 -20.29 18.62 -3.70
CA GLY A 294 -21.42 19.52 -3.45
C GLY A 294 -22.23 19.07 -2.23
N LYS A 295 -23.49 18.72 -2.44
CA LYS A 295 -24.40 18.25 -1.37
C LYS A 295 -24.53 16.73 -1.30
N TYR A 296 -23.75 15.99 -2.03
CA TYR A 296 -23.80 14.53 -2.08
C TYR A 296 -22.54 13.88 -1.55
N ALA A 297 -22.72 12.75 -0.89
CA ALA A 297 -21.67 11.77 -0.63
C ALA A 297 -21.94 10.53 -1.48
N TYR A 298 -20.90 10.00 -2.07
CA TYR A 298 -20.90 8.77 -2.87
C TYR A 298 -20.11 7.73 -2.12
N VAL A 299 -20.74 6.59 -1.87
CA VAL A 299 -20.25 5.55 -0.98
C VAL A 299 -20.02 4.29 -1.79
N SER A 300 -18.80 3.77 -1.81
CA SER A 300 -18.52 2.45 -2.38
C SER A 300 -19.14 1.35 -1.52
N LEU A 301 -19.75 0.39 -2.22
CA LEU A 301 -20.33 -0.82 -1.65
C LEU A 301 -19.65 -1.98 -2.40
N GLN A 302 -18.48 -2.39 -1.89
CA GLN A 302 -17.51 -3.19 -2.63
C GLN A 302 -18.11 -4.51 -3.12
N GLU A 303 -18.56 -5.38 -2.22
CA GLU A 303 -19.08 -6.69 -2.60
C GLU A 303 -20.45 -6.62 -3.30
N ALA A 304 -21.18 -5.53 -3.08
CA ALA A 304 -22.42 -5.28 -3.80
C ALA A 304 -22.18 -4.74 -5.21
N ASN A 305 -20.92 -4.40 -5.56
CA ASN A 305 -20.51 -3.83 -6.85
C ASN A 305 -21.35 -2.61 -7.25
N ALA A 306 -21.56 -1.71 -6.29
CA ALA A 306 -22.49 -0.58 -6.43
C ALA A 306 -21.94 0.67 -5.74
N ILE A 307 -22.53 1.82 -6.08
CA ILE A 307 -22.32 3.09 -5.37
C ILE A 307 -23.65 3.55 -4.80
N ALA A 308 -23.66 3.86 -3.49
CA ALA A 308 -24.78 4.55 -2.87
C ALA A 308 -24.58 6.07 -2.93
N THR A 309 -25.68 6.82 -3.14
CA THR A 309 -25.67 8.28 -3.10
C THR A 309 -26.45 8.77 -1.89
N LEU A 310 -25.75 9.47 -0.99
CA LEU A 310 -26.33 10.11 0.20
C LEU A 310 -26.51 11.60 -0.03
N ASP A 311 -27.72 12.12 0.12
CA ASP A 311 -27.98 13.57 0.15
C ASP A 311 -27.69 14.09 1.58
N LEU A 312 -26.68 14.94 1.71
CA LEU A 312 -26.18 15.43 2.98
C LEU A 312 -27.11 16.42 3.68
N GLU A 313 -28.00 17.10 2.91
CA GLU A 313 -28.98 18.02 3.48
C GLU A 313 -30.11 17.27 4.15
N SER A 314 -30.66 16.25 3.47
CA SER A 314 -31.74 15.42 4.02
C SER A 314 -31.24 14.28 4.91
N LYS A 315 -29.95 13.95 4.85
CA LYS A 315 -29.31 12.81 5.52
C LYS A 315 -30.04 11.50 5.17
N LYS A 316 -30.26 11.27 3.86
CA LYS A 316 -30.92 10.09 3.33
C LYS A 316 -30.19 9.57 2.09
N PHE A 317 -30.09 8.26 1.97
CA PHE A 317 -29.71 7.66 0.70
C PHE A 317 -30.81 7.94 -0.35
N THR A 318 -30.37 8.32 -1.55
CA THR A 318 -31.27 8.64 -2.67
C THR A 318 -31.25 7.57 -3.75
N SER A 319 -30.19 6.76 -3.80
CA SER A 319 -30.05 5.65 -4.75
C SER A 319 -28.93 4.70 -4.32
N VAL A 320 -29.03 3.46 -4.76
CA VAL A 320 -27.96 2.46 -4.83
C VAL A 320 -27.92 1.98 -6.27
N LEU A 321 -26.81 2.25 -6.99
CA LEU A 321 -26.71 1.98 -8.42
C LEU A 321 -25.53 1.03 -8.71
N PRO A 322 -25.77 -0.01 -9.54
CA PRO A 322 -24.73 -0.98 -9.89
C PRO A 322 -23.71 -0.38 -10.86
N LEU A 323 -22.46 -0.86 -10.81
CA LEU A 323 -21.39 -0.45 -11.70
C LEU A 323 -21.32 -1.28 -12.98
N GLY A 324 -22.06 -2.39 -13.07
CA GLY A 324 -21.99 -3.32 -14.18
C GLY A 324 -20.75 -4.22 -14.10
N PHE A 325 -20.33 -4.78 -15.24
CA PHE A 325 -19.29 -5.80 -15.29
C PHE A 325 -18.32 -5.53 -16.42
N LYS A 326 -17.03 -5.77 -16.18
CA LYS A 326 -15.97 -5.67 -17.18
C LYS A 326 -15.91 -6.96 -18.00
N ASP A 327 -16.24 -6.88 -19.29
CA ASP A 327 -16.17 -8.03 -20.21
C ASP A 327 -14.72 -8.24 -20.69
N HIS A 328 -14.04 -9.25 -20.18
CA HIS A 328 -12.68 -9.59 -20.53
C HIS A 328 -12.54 -10.29 -21.90
N SER A 329 -13.65 -10.62 -22.58
CA SER A 329 -13.62 -11.10 -23.94
C SER A 329 -13.43 -10.00 -25.00
N VAL A 330 -13.61 -8.75 -24.60
CA VAL A 330 -13.48 -7.57 -25.47
C VAL A 330 -12.01 -7.11 -25.52
N ALA A 331 -11.56 -6.69 -26.70
CA ALA A 331 -10.22 -6.15 -26.89
C ALA A 331 -10.03 -4.86 -26.03
N GLY A 332 -8.89 -4.74 -25.36
CA GLY A 332 -8.58 -3.70 -24.39
C GLY A 332 -8.79 -4.13 -22.94
N ASN A 333 -9.58 -5.17 -22.70
CA ASN A 333 -9.87 -5.73 -21.38
C ASN A 333 -9.16 -7.09 -21.17
N GLU A 334 -7.99 -7.28 -21.80
CA GLU A 334 -7.18 -8.49 -21.59
C GLU A 334 -6.80 -8.65 -20.13
N ILE A 335 -6.59 -9.89 -19.71
CA ILE A 335 -6.29 -10.25 -18.32
C ILE A 335 -5.42 -11.50 -18.26
N ASP A 336 -4.60 -11.65 -17.23
CA ASP A 336 -3.97 -12.92 -16.90
C ASP A 336 -4.74 -13.65 -15.79
N LEU A 337 -5.24 -14.85 -16.09
CA LEU A 337 -5.95 -15.72 -15.14
C LEU A 337 -5.18 -17.00 -14.81
N LEU A 338 -3.97 -17.17 -15.34
CA LEU A 338 -3.24 -18.42 -15.25
C LEU A 338 -2.11 -18.29 -14.23
N ASP A 339 -2.05 -19.19 -13.23
CA ASP A 339 -0.86 -19.33 -12.37
C ASP A 339 0.10 -20.33 -13.05
N ASP A 340 0.76 -19.89 -14.11
CA ASP A 340 1.71 -20.72 -14.88
C ASP A 340 3.15 -20.18 -14.88
N GLY A 341 3.41 -19.15 -14.06
CA GLY A 341 4.71 -18.52 -13.87
C GLY A 341 5.12 -17.61 -15.04
N LYS A 342 4.17 -17.02 -15.74
CA LYS A 342 4.39 -16.10 -16.86
C LYS A 342 3.30 -15.05 -16.90
N ALA A 343 3.64 -13.82 -17.21
CA ALA A 343 2.66 -12.81 -17.55
C ALA A 343 2.05 -13.11 -18.93
N LYS A 344 0.80 -13.53 -18.97
CA LYS A 344 0.06 -13.88 -20.20
C LYS A 344 -1.28 -13.13 -20.28
N ILE A 345 -1.21 -11.85 -20.46
CA ILE A 345 -2.35 -10.97 -20.57
C ILE A 345 -3.05 -11.21 -21.92
N LYS A 346 -4.31 -11.66 -21.89
CA LYS A 346 -5.09 -11.98 -23.09
C LYS A 346 -6.59 -11.92 -22.83
N ASN A 347 -7.40 -11.85 -23.88
CA ASN A 347 -8.84 -11.94 -23.73
C ASN A 347 -9.27 -13.30 -23.16
N GLN A 348 -10.24 -13.26 -22.25
CA GLN A 348 -10.82 -14.40 -21.55
C GLN A 348 -12.35 -14.31 -21.55
N ASN A 349 -13.04 -15.43 -21.67
CA ASN A 349 -14.52 -15.44 -21.60
C ASN A 349 -15.00 -15.43 -20.14
N VAL A 350 -14.72 -14.33 -19.44
CA VAL A 350 -15.14 -14.09 -18.06
C VAL A 350 -15.51 -12.62 -17.90
N TYR A 351 -16.25 -12.32 -16.84
CA TYR A 351 -16.63 -10.98 -16.45
C TYR A 351 -15.92 -10.60 -15.14
N GLY A 352 -15.23 -9.47 -15.12
CA GLY A 352 -14.71 -8.86 -13.89
C GLY A 352 -15.86 -8.12 -13.17
N VAL A 353 -16.03 -8.39 -11.91
CA VAL A 353 -16.86 -7.57 -11.02
C VAL A 353 -15.97 -6.44 -10.55
N TYR A 354 -16.36 -5.19 -10.73
CA TYR A 354 -15.49 -4.06 -10.35
C TYR A 354 -15.13 -4.10 -8.87
N MET A 355 -16.15 -4.19 -8.00
CA MET A 355 -15.98 -4.27 -6.54
C MET A 355 -14.96 -3.23 -6.06
N PRO A 356 -15.32 -1.93 -6.18
CA PRO A 356 -14.39 -0.85 -5.84
C PRO A 356 -14.22 -0.74 -4.35
N ASP A 357 -12.98 -0.60 -3.92
CA ASP A 357 -12.64 -0.13 -2.60
C ASP A 357 -12.49 1.40 -2.61
N GLY A 358 -11.30 1.93 -2.92
CA GLY A 358 -11.04 3.37 -3.00
C GLY A 358 -11.87 4.09 -4.09
N ILE A 359 -12.40 5.25 -3.70
CA ILE A 359 -13.20 6.13 -4.57
C ILE A 359 -12.79 7.58 -4.39
N ASP A 360 -12.75 8.36 -5.47
CA ASP A 360 -12.61 9.82 -5.43
C ASP A 360 -13.59 10.49 -6.39
N ALA A 361 -13.89 11.77 -6.13
CA ALA A 361 -14.85 12.55 -6.89
C ALA A 361 -14.22 13.84 -7.44
N PHE A 362 -14.46 14.14 -8.71
CA PHE A 362 -13.98 15.35 -9.34
C PHE A 362 -14.99 15.93 -10.33
N GLU A 363 -14.88 17.24 -10.60
CA GLU A 363 -15.77 17.93 -11.52
C GLU A 363 -15.10 18.27 -12.86
N VAL A 364 -15.85 18.10 -13.94
CA VAL A 364 -15.48 18.55 -15.27
C VAL A 364 -16.69 19.21 -15.96
N ASN A 365 -16.56 20.48 -16.34
CA ASN A 365 -17.61 21.25 -17.00
C ASN A 365 -18.95 21.30 -16.24
N GLY A 366 -18.91 21.24 -14.90
CA GLY A 366 -20.09 21.25 -14.03
C GLY A 366 -20.82 19.91 -13.92
N GLU A 367 -20.19 18.83 -14.34
CA GLU A 367 -20.62 17.45 -14.13
C GLU A 367 -19.66 16.76 -13.17
N THR A 368 -20.19 16.06 -12.18
CA THR A 368 -19.40 15.25 -11.23
C THR A 368 -19.13 13.87 -11.80
N TYR A 369 -17.89 13.45 -11.68
CA TYR A 369 -17.41 12.10 -12.02
C TYR A 369 -16.81 11.44 -10.80
N LEU A 370 -16.97 10.14 -10.72
CA LEU A 370 -16.36 9.30 -9.72
C LEU A 370 -15.30 8.44 -10.39
N ILE A 371 -14.14 8.31 -9.77
CA ILE A 371 -13.13 7.35 -10.15
C ILE A 371 -13.04 6.29 -9.06
N THR A 372 -12.91 5.03 -9.46
CA THR A 372 -12.84 3.88 -8.55
C THR A 372 -11.59 3.06 -8.79
N ALA A 373 -10.95 2.60 -7.74
CA ALA A 373 -9.96 1.53 -7.76
C ALA A 373 -10.68 0.19 -7.62
N ASN A 374 -10.54 -0.69 -8.63
CA ASN A 374 -11.38 -1.87 -8.76
C ASN A 374 -10.62 -3.11 -8.27
N GLU A 375 -10.46 -3.23 -6.98
CA GLU A 375 -9.69 -4.24 -6.26
C GLU A 375 -10.37 -5.61 -6.33
N GLY A 376 -11.58 -5.67 -5.78
CA GLY A 376 -12.39 -6.87 -5.64
C GLY A 376 -12.22 -7.56 -4.31
N ASP A 377 -13.33 -7.82 -3.62
CA ASP A 377 -13.33 -8.67 -2.44
C ASP A 377 -14.47 -9.68 -2.42
N ALA A 378 -14.45 -10.58 -1.45
CA ALA A 378 -15.42 -11.65 -1.34
C ALA A 378 -15.88 -11.85 0.09
N ARG A 379 -17.18 -11.96 0.30
CA ARG A 379 -17.71 -12.37 1.60
C ARG A 379 -17.25 -13.76 1.97
N GLU A 380 -16.29 -13.86 2.88
CA GLU A 380 -15.71 -15.10 3.38
C GLU A 380 -15.67 -15.09 4.92
N TRP A 381 -16.86 -15.18 5.56
CA TRP A 381 -17.02 -15.09 7.00
C TRP A 381 -17.44 -16.40 7.63
N GLY A 382 -16.71 -16.85 8.66
CA GLY A 382 -16.98 -18.11 9.36
C GLY A 382 -16.84 -19.32 8.43
N ASP A 383 -17.95 -20.06 8.25
CA ASP A 383 -18.03 -21.20 7.31
C ASP A 383 -18.61 -20.81 5.94
N TYR A 384 -18.99 -19.56 5.74
CA TYR A 384 -19.49 -19.05 4.48
C TYR A 384 -18.33 -18.58 3.59
N SER A 385 -18.39 -18.93 2.31
CA SER A 385 -17.53 -18.36 1.28
C SER A 385 -18.39 -18.06 0.05
N GLY A 386 -18.41 -16.82 -0.39
CA GLY A 386 -19.12 -16.35 -1.60
C GLY A 386 -18.46 -16.79 -2.91
N VAL A 387 -17.29 -17.42 -2.84
CA VAL A 387 -16.49 -17.81 -4.01
C VAL A 387 -16.34 -19.32 -4.14
N LYS A 388 -15.98 -19.74 -5.36
CA LYS A 388 -15.61 -21.12 -5.68
C LYS A 388 -14.37 -21.15 -6.57
N LYS A 389 -13.77 -22.34 -6.71
CA LYS A 389 -12.66 -22.56 -7.64
C LYS A 389 -13.19 -23.09 -8.98
N THR A 390 -13.14 -22.27 -10.02
CA THR A 390 -13.54 -22.61 -11.39
C THR A 390 -12.34 -22.95 -12.26
N LYS A 391 -12.42 -24.02 -13.02
CA LYS A 391 -11.32 -24.43 -13.91
C LYS A 391 -11.38 -23.63 -15.22
N ILE A 392 -10.37 -22.74 -15.42
CA ILE A 392 -10.19 -21.94 -16.62
C ILE A 392 -8.83 -22.30 -17.21
N GLU A 393 -8.81 -22.85 -18.44
CA GLU A 393 -7.58 -23.26 -19.16
C GLU A 393 -6.59 -24.12 -18.35
N GLY A 394 -7.08 -24.89 -17.40
CA GLY A 394 -6.25 -25.75 -16.56
C GLY A 394 -5.93 -25.19 -15.18
N THR A 395 -5.99 -23.89 -14.99
CA THR A 395 -5.87 -23.22 -13.70
C THR A 395 -7.19 -23.27 -12.94
N LYS A 396 -7.13 -23.32 -11.62
CA LYS A 396 -8.30 -23.17 -10.74
C LYS A 396 -8.36 -21.70 -10.32
N ALA A 397 -9.03 -20.88 -11.12
CA ALA A 397 -9.27 -19.49 -10.80
C ALA A 397 -10.36 -19.34 -9.71
N GLU A 398 -10.26 -18.30 -8.92
CA GLU A 398 -11.26 -17.89 -7.96
C GLU A 398 -12.37 -17.12 -8.69
N THR A 399 -13.62 -17.48 -8.44
CA THR A 399 -14.78 -16.89 -9.13
C THR A 399 -15.92 -16.79 -8.14
N LEU A 400 -16.89 -15.89 -8.37
CA LEU A 400 -18.14 -15.89 -7.61
C LEU A 400 -18.82 -17.24 -7.71
N ASP A 401 -19.43 -17.68 -6.61
CA ASP A 401 -20.29 -18.84 -6.60
C ASP A 401 -21.73 -18.42 -6.91
N ASN A 402 -22.10 -18.46 -8.21
CA ASN A 402 -23.40 -17.98 -8.70
C ASN A 402 -24.63 -18.56 -7.97
N GLU A 403 -24.47 -19.65 -7.20
CA GLU A 403 -25.56 -20.21 -6.40
C GLU A 403 -25.84 -19.41 -5.10
N LYS A 404 -24.90 -18.53 -4.73
CA LYS A 404 -24.92 -17.76 -3.47
C LYS A 404 -25.29 -16.30 -3.62
N TRP A 405 -25.38 -15.81 -4.86
CA TRP A 405 -25.59 -14.41 -5.17
C TRP A 405 -26.82 -14.20 -6.04
N ASP A 406 -27.53 -13.10 -5.79
CA ASP A 406 -28.51 -12.50 -6.71
C ASP A 406 -27.85 -11.26 -7.37
N GLY A 407 -28.44 -10.74 -8.45
CA GLY A 407 -27.88 -9.62 -9.21
C GLY A 407 -26.88 -10.01 -10.31
N ILE A 408 -26.60 -11.29 -10.49
CA ILE A 408 -25.69 -11.82 -11.52
C ILE A 408 -26.38 -12.87 -12.39
N ASP A 409 -25.86 -13.05 -13.61
CA ASP A 409 -26.34 -14.07 -14.56
C ASP A 409 -25.73 -15.44 -14.21
N ALA A 410 -26.56 -16.42 -13.88
CA ALA A 410 -26.12 -17.75 -13.46
C ALA A 410 -25.30 -18.51 -14.53
N ASP A 411 -25.44 -18.16 -15.80
CA ASP A 411 -24.75 -18.81 -16.92
C ASP A 411 -23.37 -18.19 -17.25
N LYS A 412 -23.01 -17.10 -16.57
CA LYS A 412 -21.72 -16.42 -16.75
C LYS A 412 -20.70 -16.79 -15.68
N THR A 413 -19.44 -16.55 -15.98
CA THR A 413 -18.33 -16.71 -15.01
C THR A 413 -17.84 -15.35 -14.60
N TYR A 414 -17.89 -15.07 -13.29
CA TYR A 414 -17.49 -13.81 -12.70
C TYR A 414 -16.22 -14.00 -11.86
N ILE A 415 -15.22 -13.16 -12.11
CA ILE A 415 -14.00 -13.05 -11.29
C ILE A 415 -14.09 -11.81 -10.42
N LEU A 416 -13.38 -11.81 -9.31
CA LEU A 416 -13.31 -10.70 -8.37
C LEU A 416 -12.36 -9.61 -8.90
N GLY A 417 -12.79 -8.37 -8.76
CA GLY A 417 -12.05 -7.18 -9.16
C GLY A 417 -12.02 -6.90 -10.66
N GLY A 418 -11.99 -5.62 -10.99
CA GLY A 418 -11.75 -5.15 -12.35
C GLY A 418 -10.27 -5.18 -12.72
N ARG A 419 -9.37 -5.21 -11.75
CA ARG A 419 -7.90 -5.05 -11.89
C ARG A 419 -7.56 -3.76 -12.66
N SER A 420 -8.34 -2.72 -12.41
CA SER A 420 -8.33 -1.49 -13.19
C SER A 420 -8.80 -0.32 -12.34
N PHE A 421 -8.72 0.87 -12.87
CA PHE A 421 -9.55 1.98 -12.41
C PHE A 421 -10.62 2.27 -13.45
N ALA A 422 -11.76 2.76 -13.00
CA ALA A 422 -12.86 3.14 -13.87
C ALA A 422 -13.38 4.52 -13.49
N ILE A 423 -13.96 5.25 -14.46
CA ILE A 423 -14.56 6.57 -14.25
C ILE A 423 -16.03 6.51 -14.64
N PHE A 424 -16.88 6.85 -13.68
CA PHE A 424 -18.33 6.86 -13.82
C PHE A 424 -18.87 8.29 -13.73
N LYS A 425 -20.00 8.53 -14.38
CA LYS A 425 -20.78 9.75 -14.20
C LYS A 425 -21.57 9.61 -12.90
N ALA A 426 -21.38 10.53 -11.95
CA ALA A 426 -21.97 10.42 -10.61
C ALA A 426 -23.52 10.41 -10.59
N SER A 427 -24.16 11.03 -11.61
CA SER A 427 -25.63 11.16 -11.64
C SER A 427 -26.39 9.87 -11.94
N ASP A 428 -25.77 8.89 -12.60
CA ASP A 428 -26.44 7.68 -13.08
C ASP A 428 -25.52 6.44 -13.16
N MET A 429 -24.31 6.53 -12.64
CA MET A 429 -23.24 5.50 -12.70
C MET A 429 -22.95 5.00 -14.13
N THR A 430 -23.19 5.83 -15.15
CA THR A 430 -22.77 5.50 -16.51
C THR A 430 -21.26 5.43 -16.58
N LEU A 431 -20.71 4.29 -17.01
CA LEU A 431 -19.28 4.12 -17.26
C LEU A 431 -18.82 5.04 -18.40
N VAL A 432 -17.86 5.92 -18.10
CA VAL A 432 -17.30 6.88 -19.06
C VAL A 432 -15.93 6.46 -19.55
N TYR A 433 -15.14 5.87 -18.67
CA TYR A 433 -13.82 5.39 -18.99
C TYR A 433 -13.48 4.14 -18.18
N GLU A 434 -12.82 3.17 -18.82
CA GLU A 434 -12.27 1.96 -18.22
C GLU A 434 -10.81 1.83 -18.65
N SER A 435 -9.90 1.64 -17.69
CA SER A 435 -8.46 1.55 -17.94
C SER A 435 -8.02 0.23 -18.60
N GLY A 436 -8.92 -0.76 -18.68
CA GLY A 436 -8.69 -2.03 -19.37
C GLY A 436 -7.54 -2.84 -18.77
N ALA A 437 -6.63 -3.28 -19.62
CA ALA A 437 -5.45 -4.05 -19.23
C ALA A 437 -4.25 -3.17 -18.86
N MET A 438 -4.40 -1.86 -18.66
CA MET A 438 -3.26 -0.93 -18.51
C MET A 438 -2.38 -1.25 -17.33
N ILE A 439 -2.95 -1.59 -16.16
CA ILE A 439 -2.21 -1.87 -14.93
C ILE A 439 -1.38 -3.14 -15.08
N GLU A 440 -1.98 -4.27 -15.41
CA GLU A 440 -1.24 -5.52 -15.62
C GLU A 440 -0.20 -5.38 -16.74
N SER A 441 -0.54 -4.71 -17.85
CA SER A 441 0.39 -4.47 -18.96
C SER A 441 1.57 -3.60 -18.55
N ALA A 442 1.34 -2.59 -17.71
CA ALA A 442 2.39 -1.72 -17.19
C ALA A 442 3.36 -2.49 -16.27
N VAL A 443 2.84 -3.31 -15.35
CA VAL A 443 3.68 -4.16 -14.49
C VAL A 443 4.49 -5.14 -15.32
N ALA A 444 3.86 -5.82 -16.29
CA ALA A 444 4.53 -6.79 -17.18
C ALA A 444 5.62 -6.15 -18.07
N ALA A 445 5.51 -4.85 -18.37
CA ALA A 445 6.50 -4.10 -19.15
C ALA A 445 7.56 -3.39 -18.29
N SER A 446 7.37 -3.32 -16.98
CA SER A 446 8.26 -2.61 -16.04
C SER A 446 9.50 -3.41 -15.67
N GLU A 447 10.38 -2.79 -14.89
CA GLU A 447 11.50 -3.46 -14.22
C GLU A 447 11.04 -4.48 -13.16
N PHE A 448 9.80 -4.38 -12.67
CA PHE A 448 9.19 -5.27 -11.67
C PHE A 448 8.49 -6.49 -12.30
N LYS A 449 8.61 -6.74 -13.60
CA LYS A 449 7.94 -7.84 -14.34
C LYS A 449 8.15 -9.23 -13.75
N GLU A 450 9.29 -9.48 -13.09
CA GLU A 450 9.58 -10.77 -12.44
C GLU A 450 8.72 -11.01 -11.19
N HIS A 451 7.98 -9.98 -10.75
CA HIS A 451 7.04 -9.98 -9.63
C HIS A 451 5.61 -9.65 -10.07
N PHE A 452 5.33 -9.80 -11.37
CA PHE A 452 3.99 -9.60 -11.93
C PHE A 452 2.96 -10.43 -11.17
N ASN A 453 1.87 -9.79 -10.73
CA ASN A 453 0.78 -10.40 -9.96
C ASN A 453 1.29 -11.29 -8.79
N CYS A 454 2.31 -10.85 -8.08
CA CYS A 454 2.74 -11.48 -6.83
C CYS A 454 1.82 -11.07 -5.66
N SER A 455 2.01 -11.67 -4.50
CA SER A 455 1.33 -11.31 -3.25
C SER A 455 2.24 -10.45 -2.36
N ASN A 456 1.67 -9.79 -1.36
CA ASN A 456 2.43 -9.06 -0.34
C ASN A 456 3.22 -10.01 0.58
N ASP A 457 2.68 -11.19 0.92
CA ASP A 457 3.29 -12.20 1.76
C ASP A 457 4.27 -13.14 1.03
N ASN A 458 4.19 -13.19 -0.31
CA ASN A 458 5.14 -13.94 -1.15
C ASN A 458 5.35 -13.24 -2.48
N VAL A 459 6.60 -13.15 -2.90
CA VAL A 459 7.03 -12.45 -4.12
C VAL A 459 7.01 -13.33 -5.39
N LYS A 460 6.30 -14.46 -5.33
CA LYS A 460 6.26 -15.41 -6.45
C LYS A 460 5.51 -14.82 -7.63
N LEU A 461 6.20 -14.74 -8.76
CA LEU A 461 5.63 -14.36 -10.06
C LEU A 461 4.30 -15.09 -10.30
N ASP A 462 3.27 -14.34 -10.69
CA ASP A 462 2.01 -14.86 -11.21
C ASP A 462 1.09 -15.57 -10.19
N SER A 463 1.43 -15.48 -8.89
CA SER A 463 0.69 -16.24 -7.86
C SER A 463 -0.74 -15.74 -7.62
N ARG A 464 -1.01 -14.45 -7.92
CA ARG A 464 -2.31 -13.80 -7.76
C ARG A 464 -3.15 -13.76 -9.03
N SER A 465 -2.59 -14.08 -10.21
CA SER A 465 -3.33 -14.05 -11.49
C SER A 465 -4.62 -14.87 -11.47
N LYS A 466 -4.65 -15.99 -10.77
CA LYS A 466 -5.83 -16.83 -10.55
C LYS A 466 -6.83 -16.30 -9.51
N LYS A 467 -6.53 -15.15 -8.89
CA LYS A 467 -7.36 -14.49 -7.87
C LYS A 467 -7.71 -13.07 -8.35
N LYS A 468 -7.26 -12.07 -7.61
CA LYS A 468 -7.56 -10.65 -7.84
C LYS A 468 -6.44 -9.88 -8.60
N GLY A 469 -5.30 -10.51 -8.90
CA GLY A 469 -4.18 -9.92 -9.66
C GLY A 469 -3.38 -8.88 -8.85
N PRO A 470 -3.15 -7.66 -9.40
CA PRO A 470 -2.34 -6.62 -8.75
C PRO A 470 -3.04 -5.95 -7.58
N GLU A 471 -4.37 -6.01 -7.51
CA GLU A 471 -5.27 -5.38 -6.53
C GLU A 471 -5.04 -3.87 -6.46
N PRO A 472 -5.68 -3.11 -7.39
CA PRO A 472 -5.77 -1.66 -7.27
C PRO A 472 -6.69 -1.32 -6.10
N GLU A 473 -6.13 -0.82 -5.01
CA GLU A 473 -6.78 -0.55 -3.72
C GLU A 473 -7.30 0.86 -3.65
N SER A 474 -6.40 1.81 -3.63
CA SER A 474 -6.67 3.22 -3.44
C SER A 474 -6.55 4.02 -4.72
N VAL A 475 -7.30 5.12 -4.80
CA VAL A 475 -7.23 6.08 -5.90
C VAL A 475 -7.38 7.51 -5.38
N GLU A 476 -6.57 8.42 -5.92
CA GLU A 476 -6.67 9.85 -5.66
C GLU A 476 -6.47 10.65 -6.94
N VAL A 477 -7.27 11.71 -7.14
CA VAL A 477 -7.22 12.56 -8.31
C VAL A 477 -6.63 13.93 -7.96
N ALA A 478 -5.65 14.37 -8.75
CA ALA A 478 -5.08 15.69 -8.61
C ALA A 478 -5.02 16.44 -9.94
N GLU A 479 -5.11 17.77 -9.87
CA GLU A 479 -4.84 18.65 -10.99
C GLU A 479 -3.44 19.27 -10.84
N ILE A 480 -2.60 19.07 -11.85
CA ILE A 480 -1.21 19.53 -11.87
C ILE A 480 -0.95 20.19 -13.21
N ASP A 481 -0.59 21.48 -13.20
CA ASP A 481 -0.32 22.28 -14.41
C ASP A 481 -1.44 22.22 -15.45
N GLY A 482 -2.70 22.21 -14.99
CA GLY A 482 -3.91 22.18 -15.83
C GLY A 482 -4.17 20.81 -16.49
N LYS A 483 -3.53 19.77 -16.06
CA LYS A 483 -3.79 18.36 -16.38
C LYS A 483 -4.33 17.63 -15.16
N ARG A 484 -5.16 16.63 -15.43
CA ARG A 484 -5.70 15.77 -14.38
C ARG A 484 -5.01 14.42 -14.37
N TYR A 485 -4.61 14.02 -13.17
CA TYR A 485 -3.94 12.76 -12.93
C TYR A 485 -4.70 11.94 -11.91
N ALA A 486 -4.68 10.62 -12.11
CA ALA A 486 -5.09 9.64 -11.11
C ALA A 486 -3.86 8.91 -10.58
N PHE A 487 -3.73 8.84 -9.26
CA PHE A 487 -2.78 7.98 -8.57
C PHE A 487 -3.51 6.73 -8.11
N VAL A 488 -2.94 5.57 -8.38
CA VAL A 488 -3.56 4.26 -8.06
C VAL A 488 -2.56 3.41 -7.31
N GLY A 489 -2.87 3.06 -6.06
CA GLY A 489 -2.10 2.12 -5.25
C GLY A 489 -2.33 0.68 -5.70
N LEU A 490 -1.30 -0.16 -5.68
CA LEU A 490 -1.38 -1.58 -6.02
C LEU A 490 -1.01 -2.42 -4.80
N GLU A 491 -1.98 -2.81 -4.02
CA GLU A 491 -1.79 -3.48 -2.73
C GLU A 491 -0.87 -4.72 -2.84
N ARG A 492 -1.19 -5.66 -3.72
CA ARG A 492 -0.47 -6.94 -3.77
C ARG A 492 0.82 -6.89 -4.59
N THR A 493 0.78 -6.27 -5.74
CA THR A 493 2.00 -6.15 -6.56
C THR A 493 2.95 -5.12 -5.97
N GLY A 494 2.41 -4.07 -5.37
CA GLY A 494 3.15 -2.98 -4.74
C GLY A 494 3.38 -1.79 -5.66
N GLY A 495 3.61 -0.64 -5.02
CA GLY A 495 3.88 0.63 -5.66
C GLY A 495 2.63 1.40 -6.08
N VAL A 496 2.84 2.59 -6.62
CA VAL A 496 1.78 3.50 -7.07
C VAL A 496 1.98 3.87 -8.53
N MET A 497 0.88 3.86 -9.29
CA MET A 497 0.84 4.29 -10.68
C MET A 497 0.18 5.65 -10.81
N MET A 498 0.72 6.52 -11.67
CA MET A 498 0.19 7.83 -12.02
C MET A 498 -0.28 7.81 -13.47
N PHE A 499 -1.55 8.11 -13.70
CA PHE A 499 -2.14 8.15 -15.03
C PHE A 499 -2.58 9.56 -15.39
N ASP A 500 -2.22 10.07 -16.58
CA ASP A 500 -2.81 11.28 -17.17
C ASP A 500 -4.21 10.92 -17.68
N ILE A 501 -5.23 11.39 -16.97
CA ILE A 501 -6.65 11.17 -17.29
C ILE A 501 -7.32 12.41 -17.87
N THR A 502 -6.55 13.44 -18.29
CA THR A 502 -7.08 14.71 -18.81
C THR A 502 -8.09 14.51 -19.93
N ASP A 503 -7.88 13.53 -20.78
CA ASP A 503 -8.69 13.24 -21.97
C ASP A 503 -9.65 12.03 -21.79
N PHE A 504 -10.02 11.68 -20.54
CA PHE A 504 -10.88 10.51 -20.26
C PHE A 504 -12.23 10.57 -21.00
N LEU A 505 -12.85 11.76 -21.15
CA LEU A 505 -14.07 11.95 -21.93
C LEU A 505 -13.91 11.65 -23.44
N LYS A 506 -12.67 11.54 -23.92
CA LYS A 506 -12.33 11.11 -25.28
C LYS A 506 -11.94 9.65 -25.33
N GLY A 507 -12.14 8.89 -24.24
CA GLY A 507 -11.74 7.50 -24.10
C GLY A 507 -10.23 7.32 -24.02
N LYS A 508 -9.49 8.28 -23.43
CA LYS A 508 -8.02 8.25 -23.38
C LYS A 508 -7.50 8.52 -21.97
N ALA A 509 -6.64 7.66 -21.52
CA ALA A 509 -5.70 7.89 -20.43
C ALA A 509 -4.32 7.36 -20.83
N ALA A 510 -3.28 7.76 -20.10
CA ALA A 510 -1.93 7.32 -20.35
C ALA A 510 -1.18 7.15 -19.04
N LEU A 511 -0.44 6.04 -18.89
CA LEU A 511 0.50 5.87 -17.78
C LEU A 511 1.59 6.95 -17.89
N SER A 512 1.73 7.74 -16.83
CA SER A 512 2.76 8.79 -16.71
C SER A 512 3.96 8.32 -15.90
N ALA A 513 3.72 7.59 -14.80
CA ALA A 513 4.77 7.04 -13.95
C ALA A 513 4.29 5.75 -13.26
N TYR A 514 5.22 4.87 -12.91
CA TYR A 514 5.05 3.77 -11.98
C TYR A 514 6.22 3.79 -11.00
N ALA A 515 5.95 4.10 -9.75
CA ALA A 515 6.93 4.10 -8.67
C ALA A 515 6.66 2.93 -7.74
N ASN A 516 7.70 2.17 -7.43
CA ASN A 516 7.60 1.03 -6.53
C ASN A 516 8.93 0.87 -5.78
N SER A 517 8.89 1.00 -4.49
CA SER A 517 10.04 0.90 -3.59
C SER A 517 9.98 -0.32 -2.67
N ARG A 518 9.17 -1.31 -3.06
CA ARG A 518 9.15 -2.63 -2.41
C ARG A 518 10.48 -3.35 -2.64
N ASP A 519 11.04 -3.96 -1.59
CA ASP A 519 12.19 -4.86 -1.71
C ASP A 519 11.70 -6.31 -1.84
N TYR A 520 11.65 -6.81 -3.06
CA TYR A 520 11.20 -8.17 -3.35
C TYR A 520 12.19 -9.26 -2.92
N SER A 521 13.34 -8.93 -2.36
CA SER A 521 14.30 -9.93 -1.86
C SER A 521 13.85 -10.56 -0.53
N LEU A 522 12.98 -9.86 0.21
CA LEU A 522 12.47 -10.30 1.51
C LEU A 522 10.96 -10.01 1.61
N PRO A 523 10.18 -10.87 2.29
CA PRO A 523 8.81 -10.56 2.66
C PRO A 523 8.75 -9.28 3.54
N MET A 524 7.75 -8.44 3.32
CA MET A 524 7.50 -7.22 4.11
C MET A 524 8.66 -6.20 4.13
N ALA A 525 9.57 -6.24 3.15
CA ALA A 525 10.67 -5.28 3.06
C ALA A 525 10.39 -4.19 2.02
N GLY A 526 10.91 -3.00 2.29
CA GLY A 526 10.58 -1.80 1.52
C GLY A 526 9.16 -1.33 1.80
N ASP A 527 8.48 -0.82 0.80
CA ASP A 527 7.11 -0.33 0.89
C ASP A 527 6.16 -1.39 0.33
N VAL A 528 5.38 -2.01 1.22
CA VAL A 528 4.53 -3.17 0.90
C VAL A 528 3.09 -2.89 1.24
N ALA A 529 2.19 -3.13 0.29
CA ALA A 529 0.76 -2.91 0.36
C ALA A 529 0.42 -1.42 0.56
N PRO A 530 0.49 -0.60 -0.51
CA PRO A 530 0.00 0.77 -0.48
C PRO A 530 -1.51 0.78 -0.30
N GLU A 531 -1.95 1.46 0.77
CA GLU A 531 -3.33 1.62 1.19
C GLU A 531 -3.76 3.09 1.04
N GLY A 532 -3.38 3.95 1.97
CA GLY A 532 -3.75 5.35 1.98
C GLY A 532 -2.88 6.22 1.09
N LEU A 533 -3.52 7.09 0.30
CA LEU A 533 -2.86 8.10 -0.52
C LEU A 533 -3.22 9.50 0.01
N ASP A 534 -2.28 10.47 -0.14
CA ASP A 534 -2.55 11.88 0.14
C ASP A 534 -1.66 12.77 -0.74
N PHE A 535 -2.28 13.56 -1.60
CA PHE A 535 -1.58 14.42 -2.55
C PHE A 535 -1.44 15.85 -2.02
N LEU A 536 -0.22 16.38 -2.05
CA LEU A 536 0.09 17.74 -1.68
C LEU A 536 0.56 18.54 -2.90
N PRO A 537 -0.17 19.58 -3.33
CA PRO A 537 0.23 20.41 -4.47
C PRO A 537 1.51 21.21 -4.15
N ALA A 538 2.25 21.58 -5.20
CA ALA A 538 3.57 22.20 -5.09
C ALA A 538 3.57 23.50 -4.27
N GLU A 539 2.53 24.31 -4.40
CA GLU A 539 2.38 25.59 -3.69
C GLU A 539 2.19 25.44 -2.17
N LYS A 540 1.78 24.26 -1.70
CA LYS A 540 1.57 23.95 -0.29
C LYS A 540 2.72 23.11 0.30
N SER A 541 3.59 22.62 -0.57
CA SER A 541 4.69 21.74 -0.21
C SER A 541 5.88 22.52 0.39
N PRO A 542 6.50 22.01 1.46
CA PRO A 542 7.69 22.62 2.04
C PRO A 542 8.91 22.64 1.10
N THR A 543 8.90 21.78 0.08
CA THR A 543 9.98 21.69 -0.92
C THR A 543 9.69 22.49 -2.20
N GLY A 544 8.46 23.02 -2.35
CA GLY A 544 7.99 23.66 -3.58
C GLY A 544 7.76 22.70 -4.75
N LYS A 545 7.73 21.38 -4.50
CA LYS A 545 7.38 20.34 -5.45
C LYS A 545 6.09 19.66 -4.99
N ALA A 546 5.26 19.22 -5.94
CA ALA A 546 4.12 18.38 -5.56
C ALA A 546 4.62 17.08 -4.92
N LEU A 547 3.96 16.65 -3.85
CA LEU A 547 4.30 15.44 -3.11
C LEU A 547 3.10 14.49 -3.10
N LEU A 548 3.39 13.19 -3.10
CA LEU A 548 2.42 12.14 -2.85
C LEU A 548 2.90 11.33 -1.64
N PHE A 549 2.09 11.27 -0.60
CA PHE A 549 2.28 10.40 0.55
C PHE A 549 1.58 9.08 0.26
N VAL A 550 2.26 7.98 0.55
CA VAL A 550 1.74 6.62 0.36
C VAL A 550 1.95 5.84 1.66
N ALA A 551 0.88 5.55 2.35
CA ALA A 551 0.90 4.67 3.50
C ALA A 551 0.89 3.22 3.00
N ASN A 552 1.72 2.37 3.61
CA ASN A 552 1.92 0.98 3.20
C ASN A 552 1.63 0.07 4.39
N GLU A 553 0.44 -0.50 4.40
CA GLU A 553 -0.17 -1.14 5.56
C GLU A 553 0.60 -2.36 6.08
N ASN A 554 1.14 -3.21 5.22
CA ASN A 554 1.87 -4.40 5.67
C ASN A 554 3.28 -4.07 6.17
N SER A 555 4.01 -3.16 5.51
CA SER A 555 5.37 -2.79 5.90
C SER A 555 5.43 -1.73 7.00
N GLY A 556 4.31 -1.08 7.32
CA GLY A 556 4.25 -0.03 8.33
C GLY A 556 5.08 1.20 7.98
N THR A 557 5.12 1.55 6.68
CA THR A 557 5.92 2.66 6.17
C THR A 557 5.05 3.73 5.50
N VAL A 558 5.53 4.98 5.50
CA VAL A 558 5.01 6.02 4.63
C VAL A 558 6.10 6.42 3.66
N ALA A 559 5.88 6.19 2.37
CA ALA A 559 6.75 6.68 1.31
C ALA A 559 6.28 8.05 0.86
N VAL A 560 7.21 9.01 0.70
CA VAL A 560 6.91 10.33 0.14
C VAL A 560 7.58 10.45 -1.22
N TYR A 561 6.76 10.61 -2.25
CA TYR A 561 7.24 10.80 -3.62
C TYR A 561 7.10 12.26 -4.04
N ALA A 562 8.13 12.83 -4.66
CA ALA A 562 8.03 14.11 -5.36
C ALA A 562 7.77 13.89 -6.85
N LEU A 563 6.91 14.73 -7.42
CA LEU A 563 6.71 14.81 -8.86
C LEU A 563 7.81 15.68 -9.44
N GLU A 564 8.66 15.11 -10.26
CA GLU A 564 9.82 15.78 -10.88
C GLU A 564 9.97 15.38 -12.34
N GLU A 565 10.73 16.15 -13.11
CA GLU A 565 11.26 15.65 -14.38
C GLU A 565 12.21 14.48 -14.10
N GLU A 566 12.15 13.42 -14.91
CA GLU A 566 13.01 12.23 -14.76
C GLU A 566 14.50 12.65 -14.70
N THR A 567 15.04 12.72 -13.50
CA THR A 567 16.47 12.86 -13.30
C THR A 567 17.05 11.46 -13.09
N LYS A 568 17.92 11.01 -14.00
CA LYS A 568 18.68 9.77 -13.82
C LYS A 568 19.72 9.94 -12.70
N THR A 569 19.25 10.08 -11.49
CA THR A 569 20.09 10.08 -10.30
C THR A 569 19.79 8.78 -9.55
N TYR A 570 20.71 7.84 -9.64
CA TYR A 570 20.69 6.67 -8.74
C TYR A 570 20.87 7.19 -7.32
N ARG A 571 19.80 7.34 -6.57
CA ARG A 571 19.87 7.55 -5.13
C ARG A 571 20.00 6.18 -4.47
N MET A 572 21.00 6.04 -3.61
CA MET A 572 21.01 4.91 -2.66
C MET A 572 19.84 5.12 -1.70
N TYR A 573 18.85 4.27 -1.79
CA TYR A 573 17.75 4.24 -0.83
C TYR A 573 18.23 3.54 0.45
N GLU A 574 18.06 4.21 1.58
CA GLU A 574 18.22 3.55 2.87
C GLU A 574 17.03 2.61 3.04
N THR A 575 17.27 1.31 2.95
CA THR A 575 16.25 0.31 3.25
C THR A 575 16.23 0.14 4.76
N PHE A 576 15.23 0.70 5.42
CA PHE A 576 14.97 0.38 6.82
C PHE A 576 14.34 -1.02 6.86
N ILE A 577 14.97 -1.95 7.56
CA ILE A 577 14.42 -3.25 7.86
C ILE A 577 13.92 -3.17 9.30
N PRO A 578 12.59 -3.19 9.54
CA PRO A 578 12.07 -3.22 10.90
C PRO A 578 12.58 -4.45 11.64
N ALA A 579 12.89 -4.30 12.92
CA ALA A 579 13.22 -5.45 13.75
C ALA A 579 11.99 -6.38 13.84
N PRO A 580 12.15 -7.71 13.73
CA PRO A 580 11.02 -8.63 13.91
C PRO A 580 10.41 -8.46 15.29
N ASP A 581 9.09 -8.38 15.36
CA ASP A 581 8.34 -8.38 16.60
C ASP A 581 8.60 -9.69 17.35
N ASP A 582 9.37 -9.63 18.45
CA ASP A 582 9.65 -10.78 19.32
C ASP A 582 8.56 -11.03 20.37
N GLY A 583 7.46 -10.24 20.33
CA GLY A 583 6.34 -10.37 21.28
C GLY A 583 6.71 -10.07 22.73
N ASN A 584 7.84 -9.43 22.98
CA ASN A 584 8.37 -9.20 24.31
C ASN A 584 8.34 -7.71 24.70
N HIS A 585 7.15 -7.13 24.75
CA HIS A 585 6.90 -5.73 25.11
C HIS A 585 7.14 -5.42 26.61
N GLY A 586 8.16 -5.97 27.23
CA GLY A 586 8.40 -5.89 28.66
C GLY A 586 9.79 -5.46 29.11
N LYS A 587 10.64 -4.94 28.23
CA LYS A 587 11.93 -4.35 28.68
C LYS A 587 12.26 -3.11 27.88
N THR A 588 12.03 -1.95 28.50
CA THR A 588 12.64 -0.67 28.19
C THR A 588 14.16 -0.76 28.35
N GLY A 589 14.83 -1.32 27.35
CA GLY A 589 16.24 -1.12 27.12
C GLY A 589 16.29 -0.27 25.83
N SER A 590 16.49 1.03 25.98
CA SER A 590 16.78 1.89 24.85
C SER A 590 17.95 1.29 24.11
N SER A 591 17.74 0.67 22.94
CA SER A 591 18.84 0.33 22.05
C SER A 591 19.34 1.65 21.48
N THR A 592 20.45 2.11 22.02
CA THR A 592 21.14 3.32 21.61
C THR A 592 22.00 3.10 20.37
N LEU A 593 22.06 1.87 19.85
CA LEU A 593 22.76 1.47 18.64
C LEU A 593 21.78 0.78 17.70
N VAL A 594 21.74 1.26 16.45
CA VAL A 594 20.90 0.67 15.39
C VAL A 594 21.77 0.21 14.23
N ILE A 595 21.36 -0.84 13.52
CA ILE A 595 21.94 -1.18 12.23
C ILE A 595 21.44 -0.13 11.24
N TYR A 596 22.34 0.74 10.79
CA TYR A 596 22.01 1.87 9.95
C TYR A 596 21.93 1.51 8.47
N SER A 597 22.84 0.68 7.98
CA SER A 597 22.77 0.15 6.64
C SER A 597 23.55 -1.16 6.51
N VAL A 598 23.17 -1.96 5.50
CA VAL A 598 23.88 -3.18 5.12
C VAL A 598 24.08 -3.16 3.61
N TYR A 599 25.31 -3.33 3.16
CA TYR A 599 25.64 -3.38 1.74
C TYR A 599 26.18 -4.76 1.38
N GLY A 600 25.46 -5.48 0.52
CA GLY A 600 25.76 -6.88 0.14
C GLY A 600 26.34 -7.07 -1.27
N SER A 601 26.47 -6.00 -2.07
CA SER A 601 26.86 -6.10 -3.49
C SER A 601 28.26 -5.58 -3.78
N GLY A 602 29.11 -5.44 -2.77
CA GLY A 602 30.48 -4.92 -2.94
C GLY A 602 31.31 -5.75 -3.93
N GLY A 603 31.92 -5.06 -4.90
CA GLY A 603 32.82 -5.67 -5.90
C GLY A 603 32.15 -6.25 -7.13
N ASN A 604 30.85 -6.05 -7.35
CA ASN A 604 30.24 -6.27 -8.64
C ASN A 604 30.74 -5.23 -9.66
N THR A 605 30.74 -5.56 -10.94
CA THR A 605 31.24 -4.68 -12.03
C THR A 605 30.54 -3.34 -12.08
N ASP A 606 29.34 -3.24 -11.52
CA ASP A 606 28.51 -2.04 -11.49
C ASP A 606 28.42 -1.42 -10.09
N GLY A 607 29.08 -2.03 -9.08
CA GLY A 607 29.14 -1.52 -7.71
C GLY A 607 30.22 -0.47 -7.50
N THR A 608 29.88 0.61 -6.81
CA THR A 608 30.83 1.66 -6.42
C THR A 608 31.68 1.30 -5.21
N VAL A 609 31.41 0.18 -4.56
CA VAL A 609 32.04 -0.26 -3.30
C VAL A 609 32.70 -1.63 -3.48
N SER A 610 33.92 -1.77 -3.04
CA SER A 610 34.72 -2.99 -3.23
C SER A 610 34.43 -4.13 -2.25
N HIS A 611 33.75 -3.84 -1.14
CA HIS A 611 33.46 -4.81 -0.07
C HIS A 611 32.04 -4.67 0.42
N ASN A 612 31.47 -5.77 0.90
CA ASN A 612 30.25 -5.74 1.69
C ASN A 612 30.54 -5.10 3.05
N PHE A 613 29.56 -4.40 3.63
CA PHE A 613 29.70 -3.78 4.94
C PHE A 613 28.38 -3.76 5.71
N ILE A 614 28.50 -3.62 7.03
CA ILE A 614 27.40 -3.32 7.95
C ILE A 614 27.75 -1.99 8.61
N ALA A 615 26.84 -1.03 8.59
CA ALA A 615 26.98 0.24 9.31
C ALA A 615 26.08 0.22 10.56
N ILE A 616 26.62 0.60 11.70
CA ILE A 616 25.91 0.73 12.97
C ILE A 616 25.95 2.20 13.37
N LYS A 617 24.81 2.79 13.70
CA LYS A 617 24.70 4.19 14.13
C LYS A 617 24.45 4.27 15.63
N ASN A 618 25.12 5.19 16.30
CA ASN A 618 24.78 5.62 17.65
C ASN A 618 23.72 6.71 17.57
N ILE A 619 22.50 6.39 17.95
CA ILE A 619 21.36 7.33 17.97
C ILE A 619 21.17 8.02 19.32
N SER A 620 22.06 7.76 20.29
CA SER A 620 22.01 8.42 21.59
C SER A 620 22.76 9.77 21.59
N GLU A 621 22.50 10.59 22.60
CA GLU A 621 23.20 11.86 22.84
C GLU A 621 24.62 11.69 23.44
N ASN A 622 25.02 10.45 23.74
CA ASN A 622 26.29 10.17 24.41
C ASN A 622 27.16 9.22 23.57
N GLU A 623 28.46 9.29 23.75
CA GLU A 623 29.38 8.30 23.23
C GLU A 623 29.10 6.91 23.83
N ILE A 624 29.09 5.87 22.98
CA ILE A 624 28.86 4.49 23.37
C ILE A 624 30.17 3.69 23.22
N ASP A 625 30.61 3.07 24.33
CA ASP A 625 31.68 2.08 24.31
C ASP A 625 31.14 0.76 23.75
N LEU A 626 31.74 0.26 22.68
CA LEU A 626 31.34 -0.97 22.01
C LEU A 626 31.86 -2.24 22.71
N THR A 627 32.63 -2.10 23.78
CA THR A 627 33.15 -3.24 24.56
C THR A 627 31.98 -4.08 25.12
N GLY A 628 31.90 -5.34 24.71
CA GLY A 628 30.82 -6.24 25.08
C GLY A 628 29.66 -6.33 24.09
N TYR A 629 29.67 -5.53 23.04
CA TYR A 629 28.75 -5.71 21.92
C TYR A 629 29.30 -6.74 20.96
N THR A 630 28.40 -7.49 20.32
CA THR A 630 28.72 -8.47 19.28
C THR A 630 27.80 -8.26 18.09
N VAL A 631 28.33 -8.47 16.89
CA VAL A 631 27.52 -8.64 15.68
C VAL A 631 27.45 -10.12 15.36
N SER A 632 26.22 -10.63 15.26
CA SER A 632 25.96 -12.02 14.88
C SER A 632 25.40 -12.03 13.45
N TYR A 633 25.85 -12.99 12.64
CA TYR A 633 25.31 -13.17 11.31
C TYR A 633 25.20 -14.66 10.96
N SER A 634 24.28 -14.98 10.06
CA SER A 634 24.07 -16.35 9.57
C SER A 634 23.84 -16.36 8.06
N GLU A 635 24.48 -17.30 7.37
CA GLU A 635 24.26 -17.53 5.93
C GLU A 635 23.03 -18.39 5.64
N ASN A 636 22.60 -19.19 6.62
CA ASN A 636 21.55 -20.20 6.43
C ASN A 636 20.43 -20.13 7.48
N GLY A 637 20.46 -19.11 8.32
CA GLY A 637 19.47 -18.93 9.39
C GLY A 637 19.64 -19.87 10.60
N THR A 638 20.61 -20.77 10.59
CA THR A 638 20.81 -21.77 11.66
C THR A 638 22.15 -21.65 12.38
N ASP A 639 23.20 -21.31 11.67
CA ASP A 639 24.56 -21.23 12.22
C ASP A 639 24.97 -19.75 12.35
N LEU A 640 24.99 -19.24 13.57
CA LEU A 640 25.40 -17.86 13.86
C LEU A 640 26.91 -17.79 14.05
N ALA A 641 27.55 -16.97 13.21
CA ALA A 641 28.90 -16.49 13.47
C ALA A 641 28.82 -15.19 14.26
N GLU A 642 29.62 -15.07 15.32
CA GLU A 642 29.64 -13.88 16.17
C GLU A 642 31.00 -13.17 16.08
N LYS A 643 30.95 -11.86 16.04
CA LYS A 643 32.15 -11.00 16.14
C LYS A 643 31.93 -9.94 17.20
N SER A 644 32.82 -9.93 18.19
CA SER A 644 32.87 -8.90 19.22
C SER A 644 33.35 -7.58 18.61
N LEU A 645 32.72 -6.50 19.01
CA LEU A 645 33.10 -5.13 18.66
C LEU A 645 34.00 -4.54 19.74
N SER A 646 34.76 -3.51 19.38
CA SER A 646 35.63 -2.76 20.31
C SER A 646 35.71 -1.30 19.87
N GLY A 647 36.17 -0.41 20.74
CA GLY A 647 36.22 1.01 20.50
C GLY A 647 34.95 1.72 20.93
N SER A 648 34.68 2.92 20.43
CA SER A 648 33.50 3.71 20.76
C SER A 648 32.91 4.38 19.55
N ILE A 649 31.62 4.74 19.63
CA ILE A 649 30.93 5.54 18.64
C ILE A 649 30.43 6.81 19.32
N ALA A 650 30.82 7.99 18.83
CA ALA A 650 30.30 9.25 19.33
C ALA A 650 28.81 9.42 19.02
N ALA A 651 28.15 10.32 19.73
CA ALA A 651 26.74 10.63 19.52
C ALA A 651 26.46 11.01 18.06
N GLY A 652 25.47 10.34 17.44
CA GLY A 652 25.08 10.58 16.05
C GLY A 652 26.01 9.97 14.99
N GLU A 653 27.14 9.40 15.37
CA GLU A 653 28.14 8.84 14.46
C GLU A 653 27.86 7.40 14.05
N VAL A 654 28.49 6.98 12.93
CA VAL A 654 28.33 5.65 12.33
C VAL A 654 29.63 4.86 12.41
N TYR A 655 29.53 3.61 12.80
CA TYR A 655 30.62 2.64 12.84
C TYR A 655 30.45 1.62 11.72
N ILE A 656 31.44 1.50 10.83
CA ILE A 656 31.37 0.59 9.68
C ILE A 656 32.15 -0.68 9.94
N ILE A 657 31.43 -1.81 9.81
CA ILE A 657 32.00 -3.13 9.87
C ILE A 657 32.21 -3.61 8.44
N ARG A 658 33.46 -3.67 7.99
CA ARG A 658 33.80 -4.16 6.66
C ARG A 658 33.73 -5.70 6.63
N CYS A 659 32.95 -6.24 5.70
CA CYS A 659 32.82 -7.66 5.43
C CYS A 659 33.78 -8.09 4.30
N ALA A 660 33.79 -9.40 3.96
CA ALA A 660 34.66 -9.93 2.92
C ALA A 660 34.49 -9.22 1.56
N ALA A 661 35.56 -9.14 0.78
CA ALA A 661 35.48 -8.66 -0.59
C ALA A 661 34.56 -9.56 -1.42
N ALA A 662 33.76 -8.94 -2.31
CA ALA A 662 32.89 -9.67 -3.21
C ALA A 662 33.65 -10.71 -4.04
N ASN A 663 32.97 -11.78 -4.40
CA ASN A 663 33.50 -12.91 -5.17
C ASN A 663 34.57 -13.78 -4.49
N LYS A 664 34.70 -13.74 -3.17
CA LYS A 664 35.46 -14.75 -2.40
C LYS A 664 34.52 -15.58 -1.55
N THR A 665 34.53 -16.88 -1.79
CA THR A 665 33.67 -17.90 -1.20
C THR A 665 33.94 -18.23 0.28
N SER A 666 34.44 -17.30 1.06
CA SER A 666 34.45 -17.43 2.51
C SER A 666 33.70 -16.25 3.10
N ALA A 667 32.49 -16.50 3.43
CA ALA A 667 31.66 -15.63 4.25
C ALA A 667 32.21 -15.60 5.67
N VAL A 668 33.37 -15.01 5.83
CA VAL A 668 33.85 -14.60 7.13
C VAL A 668 33.74 -13.08 7.12
N ILE A 669 32.94 -12.54 8.05
CA ILE A 669 33.07 -11.13 8.42
C ILE A 669 34.52 -10.95 8.84
N ASN A 670 35.39 -10.54 7.91
CA ASN A 670 36.70 -10.09 8.24
C ASN A 670 36.59 -8.61 8.65
N ILE A 671 36.35 -8.41 9.92
CA ILE A 671 36.62 -7.13 10.54
C ILE A 671 38.14 -7.06 10.55
N ALA A 672 38.72 -6.11 9.84
CA ALA A 672 40.14 -5.82 9.98
C ALA A 672 40.32 -5.26 11.40
N ASP A 673 40.78 -6.12 12.29
CA ASP A 673 41.14 -5.77 13.65
C ASP A 673 42.66 -5.78 13.72
N THR A 674 43.25 -4.61 13.72
CA THR A 674 44.69 -4.45 13.92
C THR A 674 45.04 -4.14 15.38
N ASP A 675 44.04 -4.28 16.32
CA ASP A 675 44.15 -3.83 17.71
C ASP A 675 44.34 -2.29 17.88
N ASP A 676 44.25 -1.54 16.78
CA ASP A 676 44.27 -0.07 16.80
C ASP A 676 43.06 0.47 16.05
N ASN A 677 41.96 0.68 16.78
CA ASN A 677 40.71 1.15 16.25
C ASN A 677 40.80 2.52 15.53
N SER A 678 41.80 3.31 15.83
CA SER A 678 42.03 4.57 15.15
C SER A 678 42.63 4.41 13.75
N ALA A 679 43.24 3.23 13.47
CA ALA A 679 43.80 2.89 12.16
C ALA A 679 42.81 2.08 11.30
N ASP A 680 41.90 1.31 11.95
CA ASP A 680 40.98 0.38 11.27
C ASP A 680 39.59 0.95 11.04
N PHE A 681 39.18 1.95 11.84
CA PHE A 681 37.86 2.55 11.78
C PHE A 681 37.94 4.06 12.03
N GLU A 682 37.53 4.85 11.06
CA GLU A 682 37.34 6.28 11.22
C GLU A 682 35.81 6.50 11.41
N ALA A 683 35.42 7.17 12.50
CA ALA A 683 34.04 7.56 12.71
C ALA A 683 33.64 8.57 11.64
N VAL A 684 32.54 8.33 10.95
CA VAL A 684 32.08 9.14 9.82
C VAL A 684 30.72 9.69 10.15
N SER A 685 30.59 10.99 10.00
CA SER A 685 29.29 11.63 9.89
C SER A 685 28.78 11.45 8.45
N PHE A 686 27.90 10.51 8.21
CA PHE A 686 27.24 10.36 6.91
C PHE A 686 26.35 11.56 6.59
N LYS A 687 25.94 12.33 7.59
CA LYS A 687 25.12 13.53 7.42
C LYS A 687 25.83 14.59 6.53
N ASP A 688 27.14 14.65 6.56
CA ASP A 688 27.93 15.65 5.84
C ASP A 688 28.48 15.17 4.49
N GLU A 689 28.41 13.88 4.18
CA GLU A 689 29.11 13.28 3.03
C GLU A 689 28.23 12.62 1.97
N ALA A 690 26.96 12.39 2.26
CA ALA A 690 26.00 11.82 1.31
C ALA A 690 25.67 12.76 0.13
N GLN A 691 26.07 14.01 0.19
CA GLN A 691 25.70 15.05 -0.79
C GLN A 691 26.76 15.38 -1.86
N GLY A 692 27.90 14.71 -1.88
CA GLY A 692 28.90 14.98 -2.90
C GLY A 692 29.59 13.70 -3.35
N SER A 693 29.35 13.27 -4.60
CA SER A 693 29.99 12.09 -5.17
C SER A 693 31.52 12.07 -5.00
N GLU A 694 32.18 13.23 -5.00
CA GLU A 694 33.59 13.37 -4.85
C GLU A 694 34.10 13.14 -3.42
N LYS A 695 33.33 13.54 -2.41
CA LYS A 695 33.65 13.33 -0.99
C LYS A 695 33.38 11.89 -0.57
N ALA A 696 32.27 11.31 -0.98
CA ALA A 696 31.94 9.91 -0.72
C ALA A 696 33.00 8.98 -1.33
N THR A 697 33.41 9.21 -2.58
CA THR A 697 34.50 8.46 -3.25
C THR A 697 35.84 8.61 -2.52
N THR A 698 36.21 9.79 -2.09
CA THR A 698 37.43 10.01 -1.32
C THR A 698 37.41 9.31 0.02
N TYR A 699 36.24 9.25 0.63
CA TYR A 699 36.03 8.60 1.92
C TYR A 699 36.06 7.09 1.80
N MET A 700 35.32 6.51 0.85
CA MET A 700 35.35 5.08 0.56
C MET A 700 36.76 4.59 0.20
N LYS A 701 37.53 5.44 -0.49
CA LYS A 701 38.96 5.19 -0.78
C LYS A 701 39.80 5.10 0.47
N LYS A 702 39.60 5.97 1.46
CA LYS A 702 40.29 5.92 2.76
C LYS A 702 39.98 4.64 3.53
N LEU A 703 38.72 4.15 3.44
CA LEU A 703 38.27 2.90 4.07
C LEU A 703 38.71 1.66 3.29
N GLY A 704 39.31 1.80 2.10
CA GLY A 704 39.67 0.67 1.23
C GLY A 704 38.43 -0.09 0.73
N LEU A 705 37.30 0.60 0.58
CA LEU A 705 36.02 0.03 0.14
C LEU A 705 35.75 0.26 -1.35
N GLU A 706 36.61 0.96 -2.09
CA GLU A 706 36.57 1.13 -3.55
C GLU A 706 37.05 -0.11 -4.32
#